data_9fe6a2a09fe76bd2441af18db21fb34b
#
_entry.id   9fe6a2a09fe76bd2441af18db21fb34b
#
_cell.length_a   1.000
_cell.length_b   1.000
_cell.length_c   1.000
_cell.angle_alpha   90.00
_cell.angle_beta   90.00
_cell.angle_gamma   90.00
#
_symmetry.space_group_name_H-M   'P 1'
#
loop_
_entity.id
_entity.type
_entity.pdbx_description
1 polymer ?
#
loop_
_entity_poly.entity_id
_entity_poly.type
_entity_poly.pdbx_seq_one_letter_code
_entity_poly.pdbx_strand_id
1 'polypeptide(L)'
;MKRVILPLMFAVFASMANAATVKVDRIDPTDWYVGMKDPTLQLMVYGEGIRETDVTTDYAGARIDSVARLDSPNYLLVYLNIGDARPGTMKLKFKARKGGKAKGSQTVSYRLKAREMEGSRREGFTNADVLYMLMPDRFASSGKYTTPQATKRLEAELHTYRVDRSAPSLRHGGDLEGIRRHLDYFNELGVTALWITPVLENNSPDNALGYSTYHGYATTDYYRVDPRFGTNGEYRQLTDEAHAKGLKVVMDMIFNHCGFEHPWVTDMPSADWFNLHGWLKESGGTSNPEGTSFMQTSYKLTPVIDPYASDIDKKETTEGWFVPTMPDLNQRNPHVMKYLIQNSMWWIETVGIDGIRMDTYPYADAGAMARWMEAIDEEYPNFNVVGETWVTEAAYTAAWQGNSRIARDNSHLKTVMDFSFFDRFSKAKDEETDAWWEGLNRIYNSLLYDYLYENPDNVMAFIDNHDTDRFLGNGCDTLSLKQALALLLTIRRTPQIYYGTEILMSGTKEITDGDVRCDFPGGFPGDKHNAFTAAGRSAEENAMFNWLSRLLHWRRGNDVVTRGGMKHFIPYNGIYVVSREYNGRGVAVILNGTTTEQTFDTDRYAELFAGNANASTDGEGRIVVRTKDVTTGMPVVLRSGMRLPPRQTLILEY
;
A
#
# COMPACT_ATOMS: atom_id res chain seq x y z
N MET A 1 -44.71 -34.50 66.59
CA MET A 1 -43.83 -33.82 65.64
C MET A 1 -44.63 -33.54 64.37
N LYS A 2 -45.13 -32.32 64.23
CA LYS A 2 -45.92 -31.89 63.07
C LYS A 2 -44.95 -31.35 62.01
N ARG A 3 -44.91 -31.94 60.81
CA ARG A 3 -44.19 -31.42 59.64
C ARG A 3 -45.04 -30.31 58.98
N VAL A 4 -44.50 -29.11 58.95
CA VAL A 4 -45.05 -27.99 58.17
C VAL A 4 -44.45 -28.05 56.77
N ILE A 5 -45.29 -28.25 55.77
CA ILE A 5 -44.92 -28.16 54.33
C ILE A 5 -45.22 -26.74 53.89
N LEU A 6 -44.17 -25.99 53.52
CA LEU A 6 -44.27 -24.67 52.96
C LEU A 6 -44.33 -24.81 51.42
N PRO A 7 -45.32 -24.26 50.71
CA PRO A 7 -45.34 -24.29 49.25
C PRO A 7 -44.41 -23.23 48.69
N LEU A 8 -43.46 -23.67 47.84
CA LEU A 8 -42.57 -22.82 47.07
C LEU A 8 -43.38 -22.23 45.90
N MET A 9 -43.73 -20.94 45.98
CA MET A 9 -44.28 -20.20 44.85
C MET A 9 -43.16 -19.89 43.88
N PHE A 10 -43.14 -20.53 42.72
CA PHE A 10 -42.35 -20.12 41.56
C PHE A 10 -42.96 -18.87 40.96
N ALA A 11 -42.35 -17.73 41.21
CA ALA A 11 -42.65 -16.50 40.46
C ALA A 11 -41.95 -16.62 39.09
N VAL A 12 -42.73 -16.88 38.06
CA VAL A 12 -42.27 -16.76 36.66
C VAL A 12 -42.17 -15.27 36.37
N PHE A 13 -40.96 -14.75 36.46
CA PHE A 13 -40.66 -13.44 35.86
C PHE A 13 -40.70 -13.61 34.33
N ALA A 14 -41.82 -13.33 33.72
CA ALA A 14 -41.89 -13.03 32.32
C ALA A 14 -41.15 -11.71 32.10
N SER A 15 -39.90 -11.78 31.63
CA SER A 15 -39.20 -10.62 31.12
C SER A 15 -40.02 -10.11 29.92
N MET A 16 -40.76 -9.04 30.10
CA MET A 16 -41.32 -8.27 29.01
C MET A 16 -40.12 -7.67 28.27
N ALA A 17 -39.64 -8.37 27.25
CA ALA A 17 -38.71 -7.77 26.29
C ALA A 17 -39.46 -6.60 25.65
N ASN A 18 -39.14 -5.38 26.05
CA ASN A 18 -39.60 -4.18 25.36
C ASN A 18 -39.18 -4.31 23.89
N ALA A 19 -40.17 -4.27 23.00
CA ALA A 19 -39.88 -4.30 21.56
C ALA A 19 -39.05 -3.06 21.20
N ALA A 20 -37.85 -3.29 20.67
CA ALA A 20 -36.96 -2.22 20.25
C ALA A 20 -37.63 -1.34 19.18
N THR A 21 -37.49 -0.03 19.32
CA THR A 21 -37.90 0.89 18.27
C THR A 21 -36.93 0.82 17.12
N VAL A 22 -37.42 0.79 15.87
CA VAL A 22 -36.56 0.80 14.67
C VAL A 22 -35.57 1.96 14.77
N LYS A 23 -34.27 1.63 14.76
CA LYS A 23 -33.19 2.59 14.82
C LYS A 23 -32.09 2.15 13.84
N VAL A 24 -31.72 3.07 12.96
CA VAL A 24 -30.56 2.93 12.09
C VAL A 24 -29.42 3.71 12.73
N ASP A 25 -28.35 3.01 13.08
CA ASP A 25 -27.18 3.60 13.72
C ASP A 25 -26.09 3.94 12.68
N ARG A 26 -25.98 3.12 11.62
CA ARG A 26 -24.97 3.30 10.58
C ARG A 26 -25.46 2.79 9.21
N ILE A 27 -24.98 3.43 8.14
CA ILE A 27 -25.12 2.97 6.75
C ILE A 27 -23.76 3.11 6.07
N ASP A 28 -23.27 2.02 5.47
CA ASP A 28 -22.07 2.00 4.65
C ASP A 28 -22.41 1.63 3.20
N PRO A 29 -21.81 2.32 2.21
CA PRO A 29 -21.02 3.55 2.33
C PRO A 29 -21.87 4.69 2.92
N THR A 30 -21.21 5.69 3.52
CA THR A 30 -21.89 6.82 4.21
C THR A 30 -22.66 7.74 3.26
N ASP A 31 -22.28 7.75 2.01
CA ASP A 31 -22.87 8.43 0.85
C ASP A 31 -22.37 7.74 -0.44
N TRP A 32 -22.93 8.09 -1.59
CA TRP A 32 -22.51 7.49 -2.85
C TRP A 32 -22.56 8.47 -4.02
N TYR A 33 -22.02 8.07 -5.15
CA TYR A 33 -21.94 8.86 -6.37
C TYR A 33 -22.84 8.28 -7.45
N VAL A 34 -23.60 9.13 -8.15
CA VAL A 34 -24.39 8.73 -9.31
C VAL A 34 -23.54 8.69 -10.59
N GLY A 35 -23.97 7.91 -11.58
CA GLY A 35 -23.28 7.81 -12.85
C GLY A 35 -22.07 6.86 -12.84
N MET A 36 -22.02 5.94 -11.89
CA MET A 36 -21.12 4.79 -11.95
C MET A 36 -21.57 3.82 -13.04
N LYS A 37 -20.63 3.12 -13.67
CA LYS A 37 -20.94 2.09 -14.70
C LYS A 37 -21.76 0.95 -14.13
N ASP A 38 -21.42 0.47 -12.93
CA ASP A 38 -22.31 -0.42 -12.18
C ASP A 38 -23.35 0.41 -11.43
N PRO A 39 -24.62 0.39 -11.84
CA PRO A 39 -25.68 1.16 -11.19
C PRO A 39 -26.16 0.54 -9.86
N THR A 40 -25.62 -0.63 -9.49
CA THR A 40 -26.06 -1.36 -8.29
C THR A 40 -25.29 -0.89 -7.07
N LEU A 41 -25.99 -0.27 -6.13
CA LEU A 41 -25.47 0.17 -4.84
C LEU A 41 -25.91 -0.79 -3.73
N GLN A 42 -24.97 -1.40 -3.03
CA GLN A 42 -25.20 -2.13 -1.78
C GLN A 42 -25.07 -1.16 -0.61
N LEU A 43 -26.10 -1.04 0.20
CA LEU A 43 -26.03 -0.36 1.50
C LEU A 43 -26.02 -1.40 2.62
N MET A 44 -24.96 -1.40 3.41
CA MET A 44 -24.90 -2.15 4.65
C MET A 44 -25.47 -1.28 5.77
N VAL A 45 -26.62 -1.70 6.31
CA VAL A 45 -27.33 -0.97 7.35
C VAL A 45 -27.16 -1.71 8.67
N TYR A 46 -26.73 -0.99 9.69
CA TYR A 46 -26.57 -1.48 11.06
C TYR A 46 -27.52 -0.76 12.02
N GLY A 47 -28.09 -1.52 12.94
CA GLY A 47 -28.92 -1.02 14.02
C GLY A 47 -29.61 -2.18 14.75
N GLU A 48 -29.93 -2.00 16.02
CA GLU A 48 -30.54 -3.06 16.83
C GLU A 48 -31.84 -3.58 16.20
N GLY A 49 -31.86 -4.86 15.83
CA GLY A 49 -33.02 -5.54 15.25
C GLY A 49 -33.40 -5.05 13.84
N ILE A 50 -32.52 -4.33 13.13
CA ILE A 50 -32.81 -3.72 11.81
C ILE A 50 -33.17 -4.77 10.76
N ARG A 51 -32.73 -6.02 10.89
CA ARG A 51 -33.09 -7.13 10.01
C ARG A 51 -34.60 -7.31 9.86
N GLU A 52 -35.36 -6.99 10.91
CA GLU A 52 -36.80 -7.16 10.96
C GLU A 52 -37.56 -5.92 10.43
N THR A 53 -36.96 -5.20 9.47
CA THR A 53 -37.61 -4.05 8.82
C THR A 53 -37.82 -4.27 7.33
N ASP A 54 -38.80 -3.62 6.76
CA ASP A 54 -38.95 -3.40 5.32
C ASP A 54 -38.46 -2.00 4.99
N VAL A 55 -37.78 -1.88 3.84
CA VAL A 55 -37.17 -0.62 3.40
C VAL A 55 -37.87 -0.13 2.14
N THR A 56 -38.18 1.17 2.10
CA THR A 56 -38.75 1.81 0.92
C THR A 56 -38.10 3.15 0.64
N THR A 57 -38.11 3.54 -0.63
CA THR A 57 -37.74 4.88 -1.09
C THR A 57 -38.68 5.31 -2.22
N ASP A 58 -38.92 6.61 -2.33
CA ASP A 58 -39.66 7.25 -3.42
C ASP A 58 -38.78 8.19 -4.25
N TYR A 59 -37.45 8.05 -4.10
CA TYR A 59 -36.48 8.89 -4.79
C TYR A 59 -36.47 8.59 -6.29
N ALA A 60 -36.70 9.64 -7.10
CA ALA A 60 -36.78 9.50 -8.55
C ALA A 60 -35.47 8.94 -9.15
N GLY A 61 -35.61 7.88 -9.94
CA GLY A 61 -34.47 7.18 -10.56
C GLY A 61 -33.73 6.20 -9.63
N ALA A 62 -34.20 6.00 -8.40
CA ALA A 62 -33.71 4.95 -7.51
C ALA A 62 -34.78 3.90 -7.26
N ARG A 63 -34.39 2.63 -7.29
CA ARG A 63 -35.26 1.48 -7.01
C ARG A 63 -34.57 0.49 -6.11
N ILE A 64 -35.26 -0.03 -5.11
CA ILE A 64 -34.78 -1.16 -4.31
C ILE A 64 -35.01 -2.44 -5.09
N ASP A 65 -33.95 -3.11 -5.50
CA ASP A 65 -34.01 -4.36 -6.22
C ASP A 65 -34.16 -5.56 -5.28
N SER A 66 -33.45 -5.55 -4.17
CA SER A 66 -33.55 -6.61 -3.16
C SER A 66 -33.11 -6.14 -1.78
N VAL A 67 -33.45 -6.95 -0.76
CA VAL A 67 -33.03 -6.77 0.62
C VAL A 67 -32.57 -8.12 1.15
N ALA A 68 -31.26 -8.21 1.47
CA ALA A 68 -30.68 -9.40 2.10
C ALA A 68 -30.70 -9.25 3.62
N ARG A 69 -31.30 -10.23 4.30
CA ARG A 69 -31.37 -10.30 5.76
C ARG A 69 -30.32 -11.27 6.26
N LEU A 70 -29.28 -10.72 6.85
CA LEU A 70 -28.13 -11.50 7.30
C LEU A 70 -28.45 -12.31 8.58
N ASP A 71 -27.51 -13.13 9.04
CA ASP A 71 -27.70 -13.97 10.22
C ASP A 71 -27.85 -13.16 11.50
N SER A 72 -27.04 -12.11 11.65
CA SER A 72 -27.19 -11.15 12.74
C SER A 72 -28.52 -10.40 12.63
N PRO A 73 -29.29 -10.24 13.72
CA PRO A 73 -30.49 -9.41 13.72
C PRO A 73 -30.22 -7.92 13.48
N ASN A 74 -28.96 -7.50 13.59
CA ASN A 74 -28.55 -6.11 13.58
C ASN A 74 -28.00 -5.64 12.23
N TYR A 75 -27.97 -6.51 11.21
CA TYR A 75 -27.51 -6.17 9.86
C TYR A 75 -28.58 -6.43 8.81
N LEU A 76 -28.63 -5.49 7.86
CA LEU A 76 -29.51 -5.56 6.70
C LEU A 76 -28.75 -5.02 5.49
N LEU A 77 -28.73 -5.75 4.37
CA LEU A 77 -28.19 -5.23 3.12
C LEU A 77 -29.33 -4.80 2.20
N VAL A 78 -29.26 -3.57 1.71
CA VAL A 78 -30.23 -3.02 0.76
C VAL A 78 -29.52 -2.82 -0.57
N TYR A 79 -29.99 -3.51 -1.61
CA TYR A 79 -29.50 -3.36 -2.97
C TYR A 79 -30.40 -2.41 -3.74
N LEU A 80 -29.81 -1.33 -4.22
CA LEU A 80 -30.49 -0.27 -4.97
C LEU A 80 -29.94 -0.25 -6.41
N ASN A 81 -30.84 -0.09 -7.37
CA ASN A 81 -30.45 0.39 -8.69
C ASN A 81 -30.62 1.91 -8.70
N ILE A 82 -29.54 2.63 -9.02
CA ILE A 82 -29.50 4.11 -9.04
C ILE A 82 -29.07 4.65 -10.42
N GLY A 83 -29.16 3.83 -11.48
CA GLY A 83 -28.72 4.19 -12.83
C GLY A 83 -29.35 5.46 -13.39
N ASP A 84 -30.63 5.70 -13.07
CA ASP A 84 -31.37 6.87 -13.51
C ASP A 84 -31.44 7.98 -12.43
N ALA A 85 -30.79 7.77 -11.27
CA ALA A 85 -30.84 8.72 -10.17
C ALA A 85 -30.00 9.96 -10.47
N ARG A 86 -30.43 11.11 -9.96
CA ARG A 86 -29.67 12.36 -9.99
C ARG A 86 -29.07 12.65 -8.62
N PRO A 87 -28.02 13.50 -8.53
CA PRO A 87 -27.49 13.92 -7.25
C PRO A 87 -28.58 14.57 -6.37
N GLY A 88 -28.61 14.25 -5.08
CA GLY A 88 -29.57 14.79 -4.13
C GLY A 88 -29.62 14.00 -2.82
N THR A 89 -30.66 14.22 -2.04
CA THR A 89 -30.86 13.52 -0.77
C THR A 89 -32.02 12.55 -0.89
N MET A 90 -31.69 11.26 -0.97
CA MET A 90 -32.65 10.16 -0.95
C MET A 90 -33.15 9.90 0.46
N LYS A 91 -34.45 9.66 0.61
CA LYS A 91 -35.05 9.23 1.87
C LYS A 91 -35.26 7.72 1.86
N LEU A 92 -34.66 7.04 2.82
CA LEU A 92 -34.81 5.60 3.06
C LEU A 92 -35.71 5.43 4.30
N LYS A 93 -36.86 4.81 4.13
CA LYS A 93 -37.79 4.56 5.23
C LYS A 93 -37.71 3.09 5.64
N PHE A 94 -37.26 2.87 6.86
CA PHE A 94 -37.22 1.58 7.52
C PHE A 94 -38.46 1.43 8.39
N LYS A 95 -39.29 0.41 8.15
CA LYS A 95 -40.53 0.16 8.88
C LYS A 95 -40.50 -1.26 9.45
N ALA A 96 -40.81 -1.39 10.73
CA ALA A 96 -40.95 -2.68 11.38
C ALA A 96 -41.92 -3.60 10.63
N ARG A 97 -41.53 -4.84 10.38
CA ARG A 97 -42.36 -5.86 9.74
C ARG A 97 -43.47 -6.29 10.67
N LYS A 98 -44.63 -6.59 10.08
CA LYS A 98 -45.77 -7.13 10.82
C LYS A 98 -45.41 -8.49 11.42
N GLY A 99 -45.54 -8.61 12.74
CA GLY A 99 -45.18 -9.84 13.48
C GLY A 99 -43.69 -9.93 13.90
N GLY A 100 -42.85 -8.95 13.55
CA GLY A 100 -41.48 -8.83 14.03
C GLY A 100 -41.39 -8.30 15.46
N LYS A 101 -40.20 -8.38 16.06
CA LYS A 101 -39.93 -7.88 17.42
C LYS A 101 -39.77 -6.35 17.48
N ALA A 102 -39.39 -5.71 16.37
CA ALA A 102 -39.22 -4.27 16.27
C ALA A 102 -40.60 -3.56 16.13
N LYS A 103 -40.66 -2.29 16.53
CA LYS A 103 -41.86 -1.43 16.39
C LYS A 103 -41.51 -0.09 15.76
N GLY A 104 -42.49 0.52 15.08
CA GLY A 104 -42.38 1.87 14.54
C GLY A 104 -41.67 1.90 13.18
N SER A 105 -41.13 3.06 12.86
CA SER A 105 -40.35 3.30 11.63
C SER A 105 -39.39 4.46 11.81
N GLN A 106 -38.31 4.45 11.08
CA GLN A 106 -37.38 5.57 10.96
C GLN A 106 -37.14 5.91 9.49
N THR A 107 -37.03 7.21 9.20
CA THR A 107 -36.58 7.68 7.88
C THR A 107 -35.22 8.30 8.00
N VAL A 108 -34.28 7.81 7.20
CA VAL A 108 -32.89 8.26 7.13
C VAL A 108 -32.66 9.00 5.82
N SER A 109 -31.89 10.08 5.89
CA SER A 109 -31.41 10.80 4.70
C SER A 109 -30.12 10.18 4.21
N TYR A 110 -30.08 9.79 2.96
CA TYR A 110 -28.89 9.26 2.31
C TYR A 110 -28.49 10.15 1.13
N ARG A 111 -27.24 10.55 1.06
CA ARG A 111 -26.76 11.50 0.05
C ARG A 111 -26.25 10.79 -1.18
N LEU A 112 -26.80 11.12 -2.34
CA LEU A 112 -26.25 10.82 -3.65
C LEU A 112 -25.54 12.07 -4.18
N LYS A 113 -24.24 11.94 -4.50
CA LYS A 113 -23.36 13.01 -4.96
C LYS A 113 -23.17 12.96 -6.47
N ALA A 114 -22.87 14.10 -7.07
CA ALA A 114 -22.29 14.14 -8.40
C ALA A 114 -20.81 13.72 -8.34
N ARG A 115 -20.33 13.05 -9.35
CA ARG A 115 -18.90 12.81 -9.54
C ARG A 115 -18.21 14.11 -9.95
N GLU A 116 -17.01 14.34 -9.44
CA GLU A 116 -16.25 15.56 -9.79
C GLU A 116 -15.53 15.42 -11.13
N MET A 117 -15.26 14.19 -11.57
CA MET A 117 -14.61 13.91 -12.84
C MET A 117 -15.58 13.24 -13.80
N GLU A 118 -15.77 13.84 -14.98
CA GLU A 118 -16.51 13.21 -16.05
C GLU A 118 -15.74 11.97 -16.58
N GLY A 119 -16.46 10.88 -16.79
CA GLY A 119 -15.97 9.73 -17.53
C GLY A 119 -14.89 8.93 -16.82
N SER A 120 -14.91 8.83 -15.51
CA SER A 120 -14.04 7.89 -14.75
C SER A 120 -12.55 7.98 -15.08
N ARG A 121 -12.03 9.17 -15.34
CA ARG A 121 -10.67 9.40 -15.84
C ARG A 121 -9.68 9.73 -14.75
N ARG A 122 -9.58 8.88 -13.74
CA ARG A 122 -8.49 8.97 -12.77
C ARG A 122 -7.20 8.46 -13.44
N GLU A 123 -6.19 9.33 -13.52
CA GLU A 123 -4.87 8.97 -14.05
C GLU A 123 -4.05 8.33 -12.93
N GLY A 124 -3.75 7.03 -13.09
CA GLY A 124 -2.92 6.29 -12.15
C GLY A 124 -1.45 6.70 -12.19
N PHE A 125 -0.67 6.16 -11.25
CA PHE A 125 0.78 6.22 -11.34
C PHE A 125 1.29 5.26 -12.43
N THR A 126 2.47 5.53 -12.97
CA THR A 126 3.14 4.71 -13.99
C THR A 126 4.64 4.60 -13.67
N ASN A 127 5.42 3.92 -14.52
CA ASN A 127 6.88 3.91 -14.41
C ASN A 127 7.53 5.29 -14.63
N ALA A 128 6.77 6.29 -15.09
CA ALA A 128 7.26 7.68 -15.15
C ALA A 128 7.28 8.33 -13.75
N ASP A 129 6.48 7.81 -12.84
CA ASP A 129 6.43 8.28 -11.47
C ASP A 129 7.54 7.65 -10.60
N VAL A 130 7.81 8.28 -9.48
CA VAL A 130 8.62 7.77 -8.38
C VAL A 130 7.78 7.85 -7.12
N LEU A 131 7.44 6.70 -6.55
CA LEU A 131 6.64 6.63 -5.34
C LEU A 131 7.52 6.86 -4.10
N TYR A 132 7.16 7.85 -3.30
CA TYR A 132 7.78 8.05 -1.98
C TYR A 132 6.86 7.45 -0.93
N MET A 133 7.30 6.35 -0.35
CA MET A 133 6.57 5.65 0.68
C MET A 133 6.83 6.26 2.05
N LEU A 134 5.78 6.59 2.79
CA LEU A 134 5.87 7.15 4.14
C LEU A 134 4.79 6.60 5.08
N MET A 135 5.07 6.68 6.39
CA MET A 135 4.16 6.29 7.45
C MET A 135 3.64 7.54 8.17
N PRO A 136 2.31 7.79 8.20
CA PRO A 136 1.74 8.99 8.83
C PRO A 136 2.20 9.18 10.26
N ASP A 137 2.17 8.12 11.07
CA ASP A 137 2.57 8.16 12.49
C ASP A 137 4.02 8.56 12.72
N ARG A 138 4.92 8.37 11.73
CA ARG A 138 6.37 8.50 11.86
C ARG A 138 6.96 9.65 11.06
N PHE A 139 6.21 10.23 10.13
CA PHE A 139 6.75 11.22 9.22
C PHE A 139 6.72 12.63 9.81
N ALA A 140 5.54 13.13 10.16
CA ALA A 140 5.44 14.47 10.76
C ALA A 140 4.15 14.65 11.56
N SER A 141 4.23 15.38 12.66
CA SER A 141 3.12 15.76 13.51
C SER A 141 2.79 17.24 13.37
N SER A 142 1.52 17.55 13.14
CA SER A 142 1.05 18.95 13.21
C SER A 142 0.98 19.49 14.64
N GLY A 143 1.02 18.61 15.63
CA GLY A 143 0.73 18.90 17.02
C GLY A 143 -0.77 19.03 17.33
N LYS A 144 -1.65 19.01 16.33
CA LYS A 144 -3.10 19.20 16.48
C LYS A 144 -3.75 18.08 17.29
N TYR A 145 -3.36 16.84 17.03
CA TYR A 145 -3.94 15.65 17.63
C TYR A 145 -3.26 15.21 18.94
N THR A 146 -2.14 15.82 19.29
CA THR A 146 -1.37 15.54 20.53
C THR A 146 -1.53 16.59 21.61
N THR A 147 -2.44 17.58 21.44
CA THR A 147 -2.78 18.55 22.49
C THR A 147 -3.53 17.86 23.63
N PRO A 148 -3.45 18.37 24.89
CA PRO A 148 -4.20 17.80 26.02
C PRO A 148 -5.71 17.67 25.77
N GLN A 149 -6.31 18.63 25.07
CA GLN A 149 -7.73 18.60 24.72
C GLN A 149 -8.05 17.53 23.69
N ALA A 150 -7.20 17.38 22.66
CA ALA A 150 -7.34 16.34 21.65
C ALA A 150 -7.13 14.95 22.27
N THR A 151 -6.10 14.77 23.08
CA THR A 151 -5.84 13.53 23.80
C THR A 151 -7.04 13.10 24.63
N LYS A 152 -7.59 13.99 25.46
CA LYS A 152 -8.78 13.69 26.26
C LYS A 152 -10.00 13.28 25.41
N ARG A 153 -10.20 13.92 24.25
CA ARG A 153 -11.27 13.56 23.33
C ARG A 153 -11.04 12.17 22.73
N LEU A 154 -9.83 11.91 22.25
CA LEU A 154 -9.45 10.65 21.59
C LEU A 154 -9.48 9.48 22.58
N GLU A 155 -9.04 9.68 23.83
CA GLU A 155 -9.17 8.68 24.90
C GLU A 155 -10.64 8.33 25.23
N ALA A 156 -11.56 9.28 25.08
CA ALA A 156 -12.98 9.03 25.27
C ALA A 156 -13.66 8.34 24.08
N GLU A 157 -13.08 8.46 22.88
CA GLU A 157 -13.64 7.93 21.64
C GLU A 157 -13.02 6.56 21.24
N LEU A 158 -11.75 6.37 21.55
CA LEU A 158 -10.95 5.23 21.11
C LEU A 158 -10.54 4.36 22.31
N HIS A 159 -10.26 3.08 22.05
CA HIS A 159 -9.82 2.14 23.09
C HIS A 159 -8.50 2.57 23.73
N THR A 160 -7.58 3.09 22.94
CA THR A 160 -6.31 3.61 23.43
C THR A 160 -5.85 4.80 22.61
N TYR A 161 -5.31 5.78 23.33
CA TYR A 161 -4.56 6.87 22.73
C TYR A 161 -3.34 7.19 23.59
N ARG A 162 -2.28 6.40 23.38
CA ARG A 162 -0.99 6.66 24.00
C ARG A 162 0.01 7.05 22.91
N VAL A 163 0.60 8.22 23.08
CA VAL A 163 1.73 8.70 22.27
C VAL A 163 2.99 8.61 23.11
N ASP A 164 3.97 7.83 22.66
CA ASP A 164 5.24 7.65 23.35
C ASP A 164 6.36 7.39 22.33
N ARG A 165 7.02 8.44 21.90
CA ARG A 165 8.13 8.40 20.94
C ARG A 165 9.39 7.66 21.43
N SER A 166 9.48 7.39 22.73
CA SER A 166 10.58 6.59 23.28
C SER A 166 10.36 5.08 23.12
N ALA A 167 9.15 4.66 22.75
CA ALA A 167 8.75 3.27 22.60
C ALA A 167 8.50 2.93 21.13
N PRO A 168 9.40 2.22 20.43
CA PRO A 168 9.33 1.98 18.98
C PRO A 168 8.03 1.33 18.50
N SER A 169 7.36 0.57 19.38
CA SER A 169 6.12 -0.15 19.08
C SER A 169 4.84 0.60 19.43
N LEU A 170 4.95 1.84 19.93
CA LEU A 170 3.81 2.68 20.24
C LEU A 170 3.62 3.78 19.18
N ARG A 171 2.51 4.51 19.28
CA ARG A 171 2.25 5.65 18.39
C ARG A 171 3.16 6.82 18.73
N HIS A 172 3.64 7.53 17.71
CA HIS A 172 4.50 8.69 17.84
C HIS A 172 3.76 10.01 17.59
N GLY A 173 2.54 9.93 17.01
CA GLY A 173 1.63 11.07 16.88
C GLY A 173 1.85 11.93 15.65
N GLY A 174 2.41 11.38 14.59
CA GLY A 174 2.36 11.97 13.26
C GLY A 174 0.93 11.94 12.70
N ASP A 175 0.62 12.82 11.75
CA ASP A 175 -0.73 13.01 11.23
C ASP A 175 -0.75 13.55 9.78
N LEU A 176 -1.94 13.52 9.14
CA LEU A 176 -2.12 13.96 7.75
C LEU A 176 -1.82 15.44 7.55
N GLU A 177 -2.11 16.28 8.54
CA GLU A 177 -1.79 17.69 8.52
C GLU A 177 -0.28 17.92 8.57
N GLY A 178 0.45 17.10 9.35
CA GLY A 178 1.91 17.10 9.37
C GLY A 178 2.51 16.80 7.99
N ILE A 179 2.01 15.79 7.31
CA ILE A 179 2.42 15.47 5.92
C ILE A 179 2.10 16.65 4.99
N ARG A 180 0.88 17.19 5.06
CA ARG A 180 0.40 18.30 4.22
C ARG A 180 1.29 19.54 4.32
N ARG A 181 1.79 19.86 5.50
CA ARG A 181 2.70 20.99 5.73
C ARG A 181 4.07 20.82 5.07
N HIS A 182 4.43 19.59 4.68
CA HIS A 182 5.73 19.28 4.09
C HIS A 182 5.64 18.91 2.61
N LEU A 183 4.54 19.23 1.91
CA LEU A 183 4.39 18.91 0.48
C LEU A 183 5.49 19.56 -0.39
N ASP A 184 6.02 20.71 -0.02
CA ASP A 184 7.13 21.35 -0.74
C ASP A 184 8.44 20.58 -0.66
N TYR A 185 8.67 19.85 0.44
CA TYR A 185 9.82 18.96 0.61
C TYR A 185 9.87 17.87 -0.47
N PHE A 186 8.72 17.27 -0.79
CA PHE A 186 8.66 16.23 -1.81
C PHE A 186 8.94 16.80 -3.21
N ASN A 187 8.50 18.01 -3.48
CA ASN A 187 8.83 18.70 -4.73
C ASN A 187 10.31 19.09 -4.80
N GLU A 188 10.91 19.56 -3.69
CA GLU A 188 12.35 19.85 -3.61
C GLU A 188 13.17 18.57 -3.86
N LEU A 189 12.73 17.43 -3.32
CA LEU A 189 13.36 16.15 -3.55
C LEU A 189 13.18 15.68 -5.00
N GLY A 190 12.00 15.88 -5.60
CA GLY A 190 11.70 15.55 -7.00
C GLY A 190 10.89 14.27 -7.20
N VAL A 191 10.31 13.69 -6.14
CA VAL A 191 9.36 12.58 -6.24
C VAL A 191 8.02 13.04 -6.84
N THR A 192 7.21 12.13 -7.36
CA THR A 192 5.99 12.47 -8.10
C THR A 192 4.73 11.83 -7.54
N ALA A 193 4.87 10.86 -6.64
CA ALA A 193 3.75 10.21 -5.98
C ALA A 193 4.07 9.91 -4.52
N LEU A 194 3.07 10.06 -3.65
CA LEU A 194 3.16 9.72 -2.23
C LEU A 194 2.38 8.43 -1.99
N TRP A 195 3.06 7.36 -1.58
CA TRP A 195 2.41 6.18 -1.02
C TRP A 195 2.38 6.32 0.49
N ILE A 196 1.18 6.49 1.02
CA ILE A 196 0.93 6.68 2.44
C ILE A 196 0.42 5.35 3.01
N THR A 197 1.12 4.78 4.03
CA THR A 197 0.65 3.56 4.71
C THR A 197 -0.75 3.77 5.29
N PRO A 198 -1.50 2.70 5.67
CA PRO A 198 -2.93 2.81 5.89
C PRO A 198 -3.34 3.92 6.84
N VAL A 199 -4.27 4.74 6.40
CA VAL A 199 -4.80 5.89 7.15
C VAL A 199 -6.16 5.61 7.79
N LEU A 200 -6.77 4.46 7.51
CA LEU A 200 -8.07 4.08 8.06
C LEU A 200 -8.00 3.82 9.56
N GLU A 201 -9.14 3.94 10.23
CA GLU A 201 -9.24 3.73 11.67
C GLU A 201 -8.67 2.36 12.08
N ASN A 202 -7.79 2.40 13.08
CA ASN A 202 -7.11 1.25 13.68
C ASN A 202 -7.27 1.32 15.20
N ASN A 203 -8.49 1.08 15.67
CA ASN A 203 -8.88 1.28 17.07
C ASN A 203 -8.64 0.02 17.91
N SER A 204 -7.47 -0.59 17.78
CA SER A 204 -7.07 -1.72 18.62
C SER A 204 -6.38 -1.23 19.89
N PRO A 205 -6.67 -1.82 21.06
CA PRO A 205 -5.99 -1.47 22.30
C PRO A 205 -4.51 -1.86 22.27
N ASP A 206 -3.70 -1.10 23.01
CA ASP A 206 -2.33 -1.52 23.30
C ASP A 206 -2.39 -2.83 24.07
N ASN A 207 -1.65 -3.83 23.61
CA ASN A 207 -1.61 -5.10 24.33
C ASN A 207 -0.72 -5.01 25.57
N ALA A 208 -0.76 -6.07 26.41
CA ALA A 208 0.04 -6.14 27.63
C ALA A 208 1.56 -6.07 27.40
N LEU A 209 2.03 -6.21 26.16
CA LEU A 209 3.44 -6.11 25.77
C LEU A 209 3.84 -4.67 25.33
N GLY A 210 2.92 -3.71 25.41
CA GLY A 210 3.18 -2.32 25.04
C GLY A 210 3.27 -2.11 23.51
N TYR A 211 2.43 -2.79 22.76
CA TYR A 211 2.34 -2.70 21.29
C TYR A 211 1.03 -2.04 20.86
N SER A 212 1.08 -1.11 19.92
CA SER A 212 -0.10 -0.51 19.28
C SER A 212 -0.11 -0.76 17.76
N THR A 213 -1.27 -0.60 17.14
CA THR A 213 -1.44 -0.74 15.68
C THR A 213 -1.12 0.56 14.93
N TYR A 214 -0.02 1.26 15.33
CA TYR A 214 0.41 2.52 14.74
C TYR A 214 0.64 2.43 13.22
N HIS A 215 0.93 1.24 12.73
CA HIS A 215 1.22 0.96 11.32
C HIS A 215 -0.02 1.04 10.41
N GLY A 216 -1.23 0.93 10.96
CA GLY A 216 -2.48 1.09 10.20
C GLY A 216 -3.05 -0.19 9.58
N TYR A 217 -2.40 -1.36 9.69
CA TYR A 217 -2.82 -2.59 9.00
C TYR A 217 -3.89 -3.42 9.73
N ALA A 218 -4.49 -2.93 10.80
CA ALA A 218 -5.58 -3.58 11.53
C ALA A 218 -6.85 -2.73 11.53
N THR A 219 -7.43 -2.53 10.34
CA THR A 219 -8.56 -1.61 10.10
C THR A 219 -9.79 -1.98 10.93
N THR A 220 -10.37 -0.99 11.63
CA THR A 220 -11.60 -1.13 12.41
C THR A 220 -12.79 -0.33 11.84
N ASP A 221 -12.54 0.54 10.88
CA ASP A 221 -13.56 1.23 10.10
C ASP A 221 -13.06 1.52 8.67
N TYR A 222 -13.72 0.94 7.67
CA TYR A 222 -13.33 1.04 6.26
C TYR A 222 -13.72 2.37 5.59
N TYR A 223 -14.59 3.20 6.21
CA TYR A 223 -15.06 4.46 5.64
C TYR A 223 -14.61 5.69 6.44
N ARG A 224 -13.69 5.50 7.37
CA ARG A 224 -13.23 6.57 8.26
C ARG A 224 -11.71 6.59 8.35
N VAL A 225 -11.14 7.78 8.19
CA VAL A 225 -9.73 8.05 8.57
C VAL A 225 -9.60 7.93 10.09
N ASP A 226 -8.50 7.35 10.55
CA ASP A 226 -8.18 7.24 11.97
C ASP A 226 -8.20 8.63 12.63
N PRO A 227 -9.02 8.84 13.67
CA PRO A 227 -9.14 10.15 14.33
C PRO A 227 -7.85 10.70 14.93
N ARG A 228 -6.82 9.84 15.06
CA ARG A 228 -5.47 10.24 15.48
C ARG A 228 -4.65 10.81 14.33
N PHE A 229 -4.97 10.45 13.08
CA PHE A 229 -4.34 10.99 11.88
C PHE A 229 -5.10 12.18 11.30
N GLY A 230 -6.43 12.26 11.53
CA GLY A 230 -7.24 13.32 10.97
C GLY A 230 -8.67 12.93 10.68
N THR A 231 -9.22 13.51 9.62
CA THR A 231 -10.56 13.27 9.12
C THR A 231 -10.55 12.96 7.63
N ASN A 232 -11.64 12.39 7.11
CA ASN A 232 -11.82 12.19 5.67
C ASN A 232 -11.66 13.51 4.88
N GLY A 233 -12.13 14.63 5.45
CA GLY A 233 -11.97 15.95 4.84
C GLY A 233 -10.52 16.43 4.79
N GLU A 234 -9.72 16.15 5.83
CA GLU A 234 -8.30 16.50 5.85
C GLU A 234 -7.49 15.61 4.91
N TYR A 235 -7.88 14.35 4.73
CA TYR A 235 -7.25 13.49 3.72
C TYR A 235 -7.56 14.00 2.31
N ARG A 236 -8.81 14.41 2.04
CA ARG A 236 -9.16 15.09 0.78
C ARG A 236 -8.34 16.35 0.57
N GLN A 237 -8.21 17.20 1.60
CA GLN A 237 -7.42 18.43 1.50
C GLN A 237 -5.94 18.15 1.21
N LEU A 238 -5.35 17.14 1.86
CA LEU A 238 -3.98 16.69 1.56
C LEU A 238 -3.84 16.32 0.07
N THR A 239 -4.79 15.53 -0.46
CA THR A 239 -4.76 15.08 -1.85
C THR A 239 -4.94 16.26 -2.83
N ASP A 240 -5.89 17.16 -2.58
CA ASP A 240 -6.11 18.34 -3.43
C ASP A 240 -4.87 19.25 -3.48
N GLU A 241 -4.20 19.47 -2.33
CA GLU A 241 -2.98 20.27 -2.26
C GLU A 241 -1.76 19.55 -2.87
N ALA A 242 -1.68 18.22 -2.74
CA ALA A 242 -0.67 17.40 -3.42
C ALA A 242 -0.83 17.51 -4.95
N HIS A 243 -2.05 17.38 -5.46
CA HIS A 243 -2.36 17.55 -6.88
C HIS A 243 -2.00 18.94 -7.39
N ALA A 244 -2.31 20.00 -6.61
CA ALA A 244 -1.94 21.37 -6.96
C ALA A 244 -0.42 21.57 -7.10
N LYS A 245 0.37 20.70 -6.47
CA LYS A 245 1.83 20.64 -6.56
C LYS A 245 2.36 19.60 -7.55
N GLY A 246 1.48 18.91 -8.28
CA GLY A 246 1.84 17.87 -9.26
C GLY A 246 2.28 16.55 -8.64
N LEU A 247 1.86 16.28 -7.39
CA LEU A 247 2.10 15.03 -6.69
C LEU A 247 0.84 14.16 -6.73
N LYS A 248 0.98 12.89 -7.07
CA LYS A 248 -0.06 11.88 -6.96
C LYS A 248 -0.13 11.31 -5.54
N VAL A 249 -1.27 10.73 -5.17
CA VAL A 249 -1.47 10.08 -3.87
C VAL A 249 -1.92 8.63 -4.07
N VAL A 250 -1.17 7.71 -3.50
CA VAL A 250 -1.44 6.27 -3.51
C VAL A 250 -1.87 5.84 -2.11
N MET A 251 -3.08 5.30 -2.00
CA MET A 251 -3.66 4.84 -0.74
C MET A 251 -3.32 3.36 -0.52
N ASP A 252 -2.92 3.04 0.69
CA ASP A 252 -2.73 1.65 1.13
C ASP A 252 -4.05 1.07 1.64
N MET A 253 -4.49 -0.06 1.08
CA MET A 253 -5.74 -0.74 1.44
C MET A 253 -5.49 -2.18 1.85
N ILE A 254 -6.32 -2.67 2.77
CA ILE A 254 -6.25 -4.02 3.32
C ILE A 254 -7.58 -4.72 3.08
N PHE A 255 -7.61 -5.75 2.21
CA PHE A 255 -8.81 -6.52 1.89
C PHE A 255 -8.76 -7.97 2.37
N ASN A 256 -7.57 -8.44 2.74
CA ASN A 256 -7.40 -9.78 3.28
C ASN A 256 -8.05 -9.93 4.66
N HIS A 257 -7.88 -8.95 5.53
CA HIS A 257 -8.30 -9.01 6.93
C HIS A 257 -8.79 -7.66 7.45
N CYS A 258 -9.40 -7.66 8.62
CA CYS A 258 -9.65 -6.44 9.40
C CYS A 258 -8.94 -6.53 10.77
N GLY A 259 -9.04 -5.49 11.58
CA GLY A 259 -8.60 -5.54 12.98
C GLY A 259 -9.58 -6.33 13.85
N PHE A 260 -9.09 -6.98 14.91
CA PHE A 260 -9.92 -7.78 15.82
C PHE A 260 -11.00 -6.96 16.53
N GLU A 261 -10.76 -5.68 16.75
CA GLU A 261 -11.73 -4.75 17.36
C GLU A 261 -12.75 -4.17 16.34
N HIS A 262 -12.74 -4.67 15.08
CA HIS A 262 -13.77 -4.29 14.13
C HIS A 262 -15.15 -4.75 14.63
N PRO A 263 -16.21 -3.94 14.57
CA PRO A 263 -17.56 -4.29 15.07
C PRO A 263 -18.10 -5.60 14.50
N TRP A 264 -17.69 -6.02 13.31
CA TRP A 264 -18.07 -7.31 12.72
C TRP A 264 -17.60 -8.52 13.51
N VAL A 265 -16.55 -8.38 14.34
CA VAL A 265 -16.03 -9.50 15.13
C VAL A 265 -16.95 -9.82 16.30
N THR A 266 -17.51 -8.79 16.95
CA THR A 266 -18.42 -8.94 18.09
C THR A 266 -19.86 -9.16 17.67
N ASP A 267 -20.27 -8.62 16.52
CA ASP A 267 -21.60 -8.78 15.94
C ASP A 267 -21.45 -9.11 14.44
N MET A 268 -21.18 -10.39 14.17
CA MET A 268 -20.86 -10.87 12.82
C MET A 268 -22.09 -10.81 11.89
N PRO A 269 -22.00 -10.14 10.73
CA PRO A 269 -23.14 -9.99 9.83
C PRO A 269 -23.74 -11.33 9.35
N SER A 270 -22.91 -12.26 8.90
CA SER A 270 -23.29 -13.62 8.53
C SER A 270 -22.23 -14.64 8.96
N ALA A 271 -22.62 -15.90 9.08
CA ALA A 271 -21.76 -16.98 9.56
C ALA A 271 -20.51 -17.22 8.67
N ASP A 272 -20.56 -16.77 7.44
CA ASP A 272 -19.49 -16.87 6.44
C ASP A 272 -18.83 -15.51 6.12
N TRP A 273 -18.95 -14.53 7.02
CA TRP A 273 -18.33 -13.21 6.86
C TRP A 273 -16.81 -13.27 6.97
N PHE A 274 -16.32 -14.09 7.89
CA PHE A 274 -14.90 -14.41 8.08
C PHE A 274 -14.63 -15.86 7.74
N ASN A 275 -13.42 -16.13 7.26
CA ASN A 275 -12.89 -17.48 7.25
C ASN A 275 -12.67 -17.98 8.69
N LEU A 276 -12.77 -19.29 8.92
CA LEU A 276 -12.65 -19.92 10.24
C LEU A 276 -13.65 -19.41 11.30
N HIS A 277 -14.86 -19.07 10.86
CA HIS A 277 -15.94 -18.61 11.73
C HIS A 277 -16.22 -19.53 12.92
N GLY A 278 -16.19 -20.86 12.72
CA GLY A 278 -16.42 -21.84 13.79
C GLY A 278 -15.50 -21.63 14.98
N TRP A 279 -14.25 -21.36 14.70
CA TRP A 279 -13.26 -21.06 15.72
C TRP A 279 -13.54 -19.75 16.47
N LEU A 280 -13.85 -18.67 15.77
CA LEU A 280 -14.19 -17.39 16.42
C LEU A 280 -15.36 -17.54 17.38
N LYS A 281 -16.34 -18.38 17.02
CA LYS A 281 -17.49 -18.71 17.87
C LYS A 281 -17.10 -19.54 19.09
N GLU A 282 -16.25 -20.55 18.90
CA GLU A 282 -15.79 -21.44 19.98
C GLU A 282 -14.84 -20.75 20.96
N SER A 283 -14.02 -19.83 20.47
CA SER A 283 -13.09 -19.05 21.29
C SER A 283 -13.81 -17.94 22.12
N GLY A 284 -15.11 -17.75 21.92
CA GLY A 284 -15.85 -16.66 22.56
C GLY A 284 -15.41 -15.27 22.14
N GLY A 285 -14.78 -15.14 20.96
CA GLY A 285 -14.26 -13.89 20.44
C GLY A 285 -12.95 -13.44 21.07
N THR A 286 -12.19 -14.36 21.69
CA THR A 286 -10.85 -14.03 22.22
C THR A 286 -9.78 -14.22 21.16
N SER A 287 -8.77 -13.34 21.15
CA SER A 287 -7.75 -13.24 20.11
C SER A 287 -6.71 -14.35 20.06
N ASN A 288 -6.77 -15.35 20.90
CA ASN A 288 -5.76 -16.42 20.90
C ASN A 288 -6.30 -17.74 21.42
N PRO A 289 -6.68 -18.67 20.55
CA PRO A 289 -6.76 -20.06 20.94
C PRO A 289 -5.38 -20.66 20.83
N GLU A 290 -4.76 -20.90 21.95
CA GLU A 290 -3.59 -21.76 21.99
C GLU A 290 -3.89 -23.07 21.26
N GLY A 291 -3.13 -23.35 20.20
CA GLY A 291 -2.97 -24.69 19.71
C GLY A 291 -3.62 -25.10 18.40
N THR A 292 -4.08 -24.19 17.54
CA THR A 292 -4.43 -24.59 16.18
C THR A 292 -3.55 -23.89 15.16
N SER A 293 -2.55 -24.59 14.67
CA SER A 293 -1.70 -24.18 13.54
C SER A 293 -2.49 -23.83 12.26
N PHE A 294 -3.76 -24.20 12.20
CA PHE A 294 -4.67 -23.97 11.07
C PHE A 294 -5.28 -22.56 11.03
N MET A 295 -5.20 -21.80 12.09
CA MET A 295 -5.88 -20.48 12.18
C MET A 295 -5.02 -19.34 11.74
N GLN A 296 -3.73 -19.41 11.99
CA GLN A 296 -2.76 -18.50 11.45
C GLN A 296 -2.33 -19.01 10.08
N THR A 297 -2.27 -18.11 9.09
CA THR A 297 -1.74 -18.47 7.77
C THR A 297 -0.34 -19.08 7.87
N SER A 298 -0.03 -19.99 6.97
CA SER A 298 1.31 -20.58 6.87
C SER A 298 2.39 -19.57 6.48
N TYR A 299 2.02 -18.34 6.04
CA TYR A 299 2.86 -17.32 5.41
C TYR A 299 3.60 -17.79 4.14
N LYS A 300 3.36 -19.01 3.69
CA LYS A 300 3.97 -19.55 2.48
C LYS A 300 3.05 -19.32 1.31
N LEU A 301 3.32 -18.28 0.54
CA LEU A 301 2.48 -17.87 -0.58
C LEU A 301 2.59 -18.80 -1.80
N THR A 302 3.67 -19.58 -1.89
CA THR A 302 3.91 -20.47 -3.06
C THR A 302 2.80 -21.49 -3.30
N PRO A 303 2.10 -22.07 -2.31
CA PRO A 303 1.02 -23.02 -2.56
C PRO A 303 -0.12 -22.46 -3.41
N VAL A 304 -0.35 -21.15 -3.40
CA VAL A 304 -1.47 -20.54 -4.14
C VAL A 304 -1.35 -20.77 -5.64
N ILE A 305 -0.15 -20.75 -6.20
CA ILE A 305 0.10 -20.95 -7.64
C ILE A 305 0.78 -22.28 -7.96
N ASP A 306 1.23 -23.04 -6.95
CA ASP A 306 1.88 -24.35 -7.16
C ASP A 306 0.85 -25.37 -7.66
N PRO A 307 1.06 -25.96 -8.86
CA PRO A 307 0.14 -26.96 -9.41
C PRO A 307 0.08 -28.27 -8.62
N TYR A 308 1.06 -28.52 -7.77
CA TYR A 308 1.20 -29.74 -6.96
C TYR A 308 0.87 -29.54 -5.47
N ALA A 309 0.63 -28.30 -5.05
CA ALA A 309 0.32 -28.02 -3.66
C ALA A 309 -0.98 -28.72 -3.23
N SER A 310 -0.97 -29.22 -1.99
CA SER A 310 -2.16 -29.83 -1.39
C SER A 310 -3.26 -28.79 -1.14
N ASP A 311 -4.51 -29.24 -1.09
CA ASP A 311 -5.64 -28.35 -0.81
C ASP A 311 -5.55 -27.77 0.61
N ILE A 312 -4.97 -28.49 1.56
CA ILE A 312 -4.79 -28.00 2.93
C ILE A 312 -3.79 -26.84 2.97
N ASP A 313 -2.65 -26.94 2.25
CA ASP A 313 -1.65 -25.88 2.21
C ASP A 313 -2.20 -24.61 1.54
N LYS A 314 -2.96 -24.77 0.44
CA LYS A 314 -3.65 -23.65 -0.21
C LYS A 314 -4.63 -22.98 0.75
N LYS A 315 -5.44 -23.79 1.43
CA LYS A 315 -6.44 -23.32 2.37
C LYS A 315 -5.81 -22.60 3.58
N GLU A 316 -4.76 -23.16 4.16
CA GLU A 316 -4.04 -22.51 5.26
C GLU A 316 -3.48 -21.13 4.83
N THR A 317 -3.06 -20.98 3.57
CA THR A 317 -2.55 -19.72 3.06
C THR A 317 -3.69 -18.69 2.86
N THR A 318 -4.82 -19.10 2.26
CA THR A 318 -5.86 -18.16 1.80
C THR A 318 -7.07 -18.03 2.73
N GLU A 319 -7.17 -18.87 3.77
CA GLU A 319 -8.24 -18.83 4.76
C GLU A 319 -7.71 -18.72 6.20
N GLY A 320 -6.39 -18.85 6.41
CA GLY A 320 -5.75 -18.65 7.70
C GLY A 320 -5.65 -17.16 8.04
N TRP A 321 -5.78 -16.84 9.31
CA TRP A 321 -5.62 -15.46 9.77
C TRP A 321 -4.16 -15.03 9.71
N PHE A 322 -3.90 -13.81 9.23
CA PHE A 322 -2.53 -13.30 9.11
C PHE A 322 -1.80 -13.28 10.45
N VAL A 323 -2.45 -12.75 11.47
CA VAL A 323 -2.08 -12.88 12.89
C VAL A 323 -3.36 -13.02 13.72
N PRO A 324 -3.29 -13.48 14.99
CA PRO A 324 -4.48 -13.67 15.82
C PRO A 324 -5.35 -12.43 16.01
N THR A 325 -4.79 -11.23 15.84
CA THR A 325 -5.49 -9.94 15.95
C THR A 325 -6.00 -9.39 14.62
N MET A 326 -5.86 -10.15 13.52
CA MET A 326 -6.28 -9.76 12.16
C MET A 326 -7.17 -10.84 11.54
N PRO A 327 -8.48 -10.86 11.87
CA PRO A 327 -9.45 -11.82 11.34
C PRO A 327 -9.52 -11.76 9.82
N ASP A 328 -9.45 -12.92 9.19
CA ASP A 328 -9.44 -13.07 7.75
C ASP A 328 -10.85 -12.94 7.16
N LEU A 329 -11.04 -12.01 6.23
CA LEU A 329 -12.33 -11.79 5.56
C LEU A 329 -12.58 -12.86 4.51
N ASN A 330 -13.81 -13.32 4.40
CA ASN A 330 -14.20 -14.24 3.34
C ASN A 330 -14.60 -13.49 2.06
N GLN A 331 -13.64 -13.20 1.20
CA GLN A 331 -13.88 -12.49 -0.08
C GLN A 331 -14.72 -13.30 -1.06
N ARG A 332 -14.91 -14.62 -0.86
CA ARG A 332 -15.82 -15.46 -1.65
C ARG A 332 -17.28 -15.15 -1.35
N ASN A 333 -17.58 -14.60 -0.15
CA ASN A 333 -18.91 -14.09 0.15
C ASN A 333 -19.20 -12.86 -0.73
N PRO A 334 -20.24 -12.90 -1.60
CA PRO A 334 -20.50 -11.82 -2.55
C PRO A 334 -20.86 -10.49 -1.87
N HIS A 335 -21.38 -10.53 -0.67
CA HIS A 335 -21.72 -9.33 0.11
C HIS A 335 -20.45 -8.65 0.64
N VAL A 336 -19.49 -9.42 1.14
CA VAL A 336 -18.16 -8.93 1.56
C VAL A 336 -17.45 -8.32 0.36
N MET A 337 -17.40 -9.05 -0.76
CA MET A 337 -16.68 -8.58 -1.94
C MET A 337 -17.29 -7.30 -2.52
N LYS A 338 -18.62 -7.20 -2.60
CA LYS A 338 -19.29 -5.98 -3.07
C LYS A 338 -19.01 -4.79 -2.15
N TYR A 339 -18.98 -5.01 -0.83
CA TYR A 339 -18.61 -3.98 0.14
C TYR A 339 -17.19 -3.45 -0.09
N LEU A 340 -16.21 -4.35 -0.30
CA LEU A 340 -14.81 -3.98 -0.54
C LEU A 340 -14.61 -3.28 -1.89
N ILE A 341 -15.29 -3.74 -2.96
CA ILE A 341 -15.28 -3.04 -4.27
C ILE A 341 -15.81 -1.62 -4.11
N GLN A 342 -16.97 -1.45 -3.47
CA GLN A 342 -17.55 -0.13 -3.24
C GLN A 342 -16.68 0.74 -2.35
N ASN A 343 -15.99 0.16 -1.36
CA ASN A 343 -15.06 0.88 -0.51
C ASN A 343 -13.94 1.53 -1.33
N SER A 344 -13.31 0.79 -2.25
CA SER A 344 -12.28 1.36 -3.14
C SER A 344 -12.83 2.51 -3.99
N MET A 345 -13.97 2.30 -4.64
CA MET A 345 -14.59 3.33 -5.49
C MET A 345 -14.97 4.57 -4.69
N TRP A 346 -15.45 4.38 -3.48
CA TRP A 346 -15.81 5.49 -2.59
C TRP A 346 -14.59 6.34 -2.21
N TRP A 347 -13.45 5.71 -1.91
CA TRP A 347 -12.22 6.44 -1.60
C TRP A 347 -11.65 7.14 -2.83
N ILE A 348 -11.68 6.50 -4.01
CA ILE A 348 -11.27 7.11 -5.28
C ILE A 348 -12.09 8.40 -5.54
N GLU A 349 -13.41 8.35 -5.37
CA GLU A 349 -14.28 9.51 -5.62
C GLU A 349 -14.23 10.53 -4.47
N THR A 350 -14.17 10.09 -3.21
CA THR A 350 -14.25 10.98 -2.05
C THR A 350 -12.98 11.78 -1.82
N VAL A 351 -11.83 11.14 -1.95
CA VAL A 351 -10.53 11.74 -1.65
C VAL A 351 -9.78 12.13 -2.93
N GLY A 352 -10.01 11.41 -4.02
CA GLY A 352 -9.34 11.68 -5.28
C GLY A 352 -7.97 11.03 -5.40
N ILE A 353 -7.79 9.87 -4.79
CA ILE A 353 -6.52 9.11 -4.88
C ILE A 353 -6.20 8.71 -6.33
N ASP A 354 -4.92 8.55 -6.64
CA ASP A 354 -4.40 8.23 -7.97
C ASP A 354 -3.90 6.79 -8.09
N GLY A 355 -3.94 6.04 -7.01
CA GLY A 355 -3.56 4.64 -7.01
C GLY A 355 -3.87 3.96 -5.70
N ILE A 356 -3.83 2.64 -5.72
CA ILE A 356 -3.95 1.79 -4.54
C ILE A 356 -2.72 0.89 -4.45
N ARG A 357 -2.15 0.79 -3.26
CA ARG A 357 -1.32 -0.36 -2.89
C ARG A 357 -2.21 -1.31 -2.10
N MET A 358 -2.35 -2.54 -2.58
CA MET A 358 -3.15 -3.56 -1.91
C MET A 358 -2.24 -4.47 -1.09
N ASP A 359 -2.43 -4.39 0.21
CA ASP A 359 -1.72 -5.17 1.21
C ASP A 359 -2.01 -6.68 1.06
N THR A 360 -1.01 -7.50 1.35
CA THR A 360 -1.15 -8.97 1.43
C THR A 360 -1.94 -9.59 0.28
N TYR A 361 -1.77 -9.08 -0.96
CA TYR A 361 -2.61 -9.40 -2.12
C TYR A 361 -2.83 -10.91 -2.35
N PRO A 362 -1.79 -11.78 -2.29
CA PRO A 362 -1.94 -13.20 -2.58
C PRO A 362 -2.57 -14.02 -1.44
N TYR A 363 -2.77 -13.45 -0.26
CA TYR A 363 -3.44 -14.14 0.85
C TYR A 363 -4.96 -14.12 0.71
N ALA A 364 -5.53 -13.13 0.02
CA ALA A 364 -6.95 -13.08 -0.28
C ALA A 364 -7.35 -14.07 -1.39
N ASP A 365 -8.65 -14.37 -1.51
CA ASP A 365 -9.15 -15.24 -2.59
C ASP A 365 -8.83 -14.63 -3.97
N ALA A 366 -8.02 -15.34 -4.75
CA ALA A 366 -7.51 -14.84 -6.04
C ALA A 366 -8.63 -14.50 -7.04
N GLY A 367 -9.69 -15.34 -7.09
CA GLY A 367 -10.82 -15.10 -7.98
C GLY A 367 -11.66 -13.88 -7.57
N ALA A 368 -11.80 -13.64 -6.26
CA ALA A 368 -12.47 -12.45 -5.75
C ALA A 368 -11.64 -11.18 -6.03
N MET A 369 -10.33 -11.25 -5.83
CA MET A 369 -9.43 -10.13 -6.15
C MET A 369 -9.38 -9.81 -7.64
N ALA A 370 -9.45 -10.82 -8.52
CA ALA A 370 -9.58 -10.60 -9.96
C ALA A 370 -10.87 -9.83 -10.30
N ARG A 371 -12.03 -10.22 -9.72
CA ARG A 371 -13.30 -9.47 -9.89
C ARG A 371 -13.22 -8.04 -9.36
N TRP A 372 -12.51 -7.81 -8.26
CA TRP A 372 -12.25 -6.47 -7.77
C TRP A 372 -11.45 -5.63 -8.78
N MET A 373 -10.38 -6.20 -9.34
CA MET A 373 -9.58 -5.53 -10.36
C MET A 373 -10.38 -5.25 -11.64
N GLU A 374 -11.19 -6.21 -12.11
CA GLU A 374 -12.10 -6.00 -13.24
C GLU A 374 -13.05 -4.82 -12.98
N ALA A 375 -13.67 -4.75 -11.79
CA ALA A 375 -14.57 -3.66 -11.44
C ALA A 375 -13.86 -2.30 -11.40
N ILE A 376 -12.62 -2.24 -10.89
CA ILE A 376 -11.81 -1.02 -10.89
C ILE A 376 -11.42 -0.64 -12.31
N ASP A 377 -10.97 -1.58 -13.15
CA ASP A 377 -10.56 -1.31 -14.53
C ASP A 377 -11.75 -0.89 -15.42
N GLU A 378 -12.91 -1.48 -15.19
CA GLU A 378 -14.13 -1.07 -15.88
C GLU A 378 -14.48 0.37 -15.55
N GLU A 379 -14.48 0.75 -14.28
CA GLU A 379 -14.85 2.10 -13.85
C GLU A 379 -13.74 3.13 -14.13
N TYR A 380 -12.47 2.76 -13.90
CA TYR A 380 -11.29 3.65 -13.97
C TYR A 380 -10.16 3.01 -14.81
N PRO A 381 -10.26 2.99 -16.13
CA PRO A 381 -9.35 2.22 -17.00
C PRO A 381 -7.87 2.67 -16.91
N ASN A 382 -7.61 3.92 -16.54
CA ASN A 382 -6.25 4.46 -16.39
C ASN A 382 -5.73 4.40 -14.96
N PHE A 383 -6.55 3.97 -14.00
CA PHE A 383 -6.16 3.85 -12.60
C PHE A 383 -5.17 2.71 -12.42
N ASN A 384 -4.20 2.85 -11.51
CA ASN A 384 -3.22 1.81 -11.24
C ASN A 384 -3.35 1.26 -9.82
N VAL A 385 -3.18 -0.05 -9.72
CA VAL A 385 -3.13 -0.79 -8.46
C VAL A 385 -1.84 -1.59 -8.44
N VAL A 386 -1.10 -1.48 -7.34
CA VAL A 386 0.03 -2.37 -7.05
C VAL A 386 -0.33 -3.33 -5.93
N GLY A 387 -0.18 -4.63 -6.18
CA GLY A 387 -0.36 -5.68 -5.18
C GLY A 387 0.96 -6.05 -4.52
N GLU A 388 0.93 -6.19 -3.20
CA GLU A 388 2.07 -6.75 -2.49
C GLU A 388 2.14 -8.26 -2.72
N THR A 389 3.16 -8.68 -3.44
CA THR A 389 3.43 -10.09 -3.82
C THR A 389 4.75 -10.54 -3.20
N TRP A 390 4.78 -10.68 -1.87
CA TRP A 390 6.03 -10.90 -1.13
C TRP A 390 6.55 -12.34 -1.27
N VAL A 391 7.18 -12.59 -2.41
CA VAL A 391 8.01 -13.78 -2.66
C VAL A 391 9.26 -13.35 -3.43
N THR A 392 10.41 -13.89 -3.05
CA THR A 392 11.69 -13.52 -3.65
C THR A 392 11.98 -14.21 -5.00
N GLU A 393 11.00 -14.90 -5.57
CA GLU A 393 11.09 -15.58 -6.86
C GLU A 393 10.32 -14.82 -7.95
N ALA A 394 11.03 -14.35 -8.96
CA ALA A 394 10.46 -13.55 -10.05
C ALA A 394 9.29 -14.25 -10.78
N ALA A 395 9.34 -15.57 -10.94
CA ALA A 395 8.26 -16.32 -11.57
C ALA A 395 6.95 -16.25 -10.77
N TYR A 396 7.04 -16.27 -9.43
CA TYR A 396 5.88 -16.11 -8.58
C TYR A 396 5.26 -14.71 -8.74
N THR A 397 6.09 -13.67 -8.63
CA THR A 397 5.65 -12.28 -8.79
C THR A 397 5.02 -12.05 -10.17
N ALA A 398 5.67 -12.56 -11.24
CA ALA A 398 5.17 -12.44 -12.61
C ALA A 398 3.83 -13.17 -12.84
N ALA A 399 3.56 -14.25 -12.10
CA ALA A 399 2.28 -14.95 -12.18
C ALA A 399 1.10 -14.10 -11.69
N TRP A 400 1.33 -13.14 -10.80
CA TRP A 400 0.31 -12.24 -10.29
C TRP A 400 0.06 -11.01 -11.16
N GLN A 401 0.93 -10.72 -12.14
CA GLN A 401 0.65 -9.60 -13.05
C GLN A 401 -0.49 -9.93 -14.00
N GLY A 402 -1.37 -8.99 -14.25
CA GLY A 402 -2.49 -9.15 -15.18
C GLY A 402 -2.04 -9.60 -16.56
N ASN A 403 -2.80 -10.51 -17.17
CA ASN A 403 -2.49 -11.17 -18.46
C ASN A 403 -1.17 -11.97 -18.45
N SER A 404 -0.71 -12.41 -17.29
CA SER A 404 0.50 -13.23 -17.16
C SER A 404 0.41 -14.50 -18.02
N ARG A 405 1.47 -14.75 -18.79
CA ARG A 405 1.59 -15.93 -19.66
C ARG A 405 1.90 -17.23 -18.90
N ILE A 406 2.28 -17.11 -17.65
CA ILE A 406 2.66 -18.25 -16.79
C ILE A 406 1.63 -18.55 -15.71
N ALA A 407 0.64 -17.68 -15.52
CA ALA A 407 -0.46 -17.91 -14.61
C ALA A 407 -1.57 -18.75 -15.26
N ARG A 408 -2.30 -19.50 -14.43
CA ARG A 408 -3.49 -20.24 -14.86
C ARG A 408 -4.69 -19.32 -15.10
N ASP A 409 -4.89 -18.39 -14.18
CA ASP A 409 -6.02 -17.47 -14.18
C ASP A 409 -5.50 -16.03 -14.26
N ASN A 410 -6.27 -15.13 -14.86
CA ASN A 410 -5.91 -13.73 -14.98
C ASN A 410 -6.27 -12.99 -13.68
N SER A 411 -5.29 -12.39 -13.04
CA SER A 411 -5.50 -11.55 -11.85
C SER A 411 -6.03 -10.15 -12.17
N HIS A 412 -5.88 -9.67 -13.40
CA HIS A 412 -6.08 -8.29 -13.84
C HIS A 412 -5.22 -7.25 -13.08
N LEU A 413 -4.34 -7.67 -12.18
CA LEU A 413 -3.49 -6.78 -11.39
C LEU A 413 -2.44 -6.08 -12.26
N LYS A 414 -2.50 -4.76 -12.37
CA LYS A 414 -1.61 -4.01 -13.27
C LYS A 414 -0.16 -4.03 -12.81
N THR A 415 0.10 -3.77 -11.55
CA THR A 415 1.46 -3.64 -11.00
C THR A 415 1.67 -4.61 -9.84
N VAL A 416 2.86 -5.20 -9.77
CA VAL A 416 3.30 -6.13 -8.72
C VAL A 416 4.56 -5.60 -8.03
N MET A 417 4.77 -5.94 -6.73
CA MET A 417 5.97 -5.54 -6.00
C MET A 417 7.14 -6.51 -6.24
N ASP A 418 8.32 -5.99 -6.56
CA ASP A 418 9.52 -6.77 -6.91
C ASP A 418 10.38 -7.13 -5.70
N PHE A 419 9.90 -8.04 -4.88
CA PHE A 419 10.69 -8.58 -3.77
C PHE A 419 11.88 -9.42 -4.25
N SER A 420 11.86 -9.92 -5.49
CA SER A 420 13.00 -10.61 -6.08
C SER A 420 14.19 -9.67 -6.31
N PHE A 421 13.94 -8.48 -6.87
CA PHE A 421 14.97 -7.46 -7.05
C PHE A 421 15.52 -6.98 -5.69
N PHE A 422 14.65 -6.70 -4.73
CA PHE A 422 15.03 -6.35 -3.36
C PHE A 422 15.97 -7.40 -2.74
N ASP A 423 15.59 -8.69 -2.75
CA ASP A 423 16.41 -9.78 -2.20
C ASP A 423 17.77 -9.87 -2.86
N ARG A 424 17.82 -9.78 -4.20
CA ARG A 424 19.08 -9.84 -4.95
C ARG A 424 19.98 -8.65 -4.64
N PHE A 425 19.39 -7.47 -4.53
CA PHE A 425 20.17 -6.27 -4.23
C PHE A 425 20.69 -6.25 -2.79
N SER A 426 19.86 -6.66 -1.84
CA SER A 426 20.26 -6.75 -0.43
C SER A 426 21.43 -7.69 -0.21
N LYS A 427 21.54 -8.76 -1.00
CA LYS A 427 22.70 -9.68 -0.98
C LYS A 427 23.89 -9.12 -1.73
N ALA A 428 23.68 -8.52 -2.90
CA ALA A 428 24.75 -8.04 -3.78
C ALA A 428 25.58 -6.91 -3.16
N LYS A 429 25.00 -6.10 -2.28
CA LYS A 429 25.67 -4.94 -1.66
C LYS A 429 26.88 -5.34 -0.79
N ASP A 430 26.85 -6.55 -0.23
CA ASP A 430 27.86 -7.09 0.68
C ASP A 430 28.87 -8.00 -0.01
N GLU A 431 28.74 -8.21 -1.33
CA GLU A 431 29.56 -9.11 -2.13
C GLU A 431 30.42 -8.33 -3.13
N GLU A 432 31.70 -8.65 -3.23
CA GLU A 432 32.66 -7.95 -4.12
C GLU A 432 33.19 -8.81 -5.26
N THR A 433 32.56 -9.96 -5.50
CA THR A 433 33.06 -10.94 -6.45
C THR A 433 32.36 -10.85 -7.80
N ASP A 434 33.04 -11.32 -8.86
CA ASP A 434 32.46 -11.54 -10.19
C ASP A 434 32.00 -13.00 -10.39
N ALA A 435 31.81 -13.76 -9.30
CA ALA A 435 31.27 -15.11 -9.36
C ALA A 435 29.86 -15.11 -9.97
N TRP A 436 29.49 -16.22 -10.60
CA TRP A 436 28.30 -16.34 -11.45
C TRP A 436 26.98 -15.85 -10.79
N TRP A 437 26.89 -15.96 -9.47
CA TRP A 437 25.67 -15.69 -8.70
C TRP A 437 25.89 -14.71 -7.54
N GLU A 438 27.00 -13.96 -7.57
CA GLU A 438 27.36 -13.05 -6.48
C GLU A 438 27.57 -11.62 -7.00
N GLY A 439 27.59 -10.65 -6.09
CA GLY A 439 27.80 -9.25 -6.37
C GLY A 439 26.82 -8.71 -7.43
N LEU A 440 27.31 -7.88 -8.33
CA LEU A 440 26.47 -7.29 -9.40
C LEU A 440 25.90 -8.33 -10.39
N ASN A 441 26.45 -9.56 -10.45
CA ASN A 441 25.82 -10.65 -11.21
C ASN A 441 24.45 -11.05 -10.67
N ARG A 442 24.17 -10.87 -9.36
CA ARG A 442 22.83 -11.07 -8.82
C ARG A 442 21.82 -10.14 -9.47
N ILE A 443 22.21 -8.87 -9.65
CA ILE A 443 21.33 -7.85 -10.26
C ILE A 443 21.15 -8.16 -11.75
N TYR A 444 22.23 -8.46 -12.47
CA TYR A 444 22.18 -8.90 -13.86
C TYR A 444 21.19 -10.08 -14.03
N ASN A 445 21.33 -11.11 -13.19
CA ASN A 445 20.49 -12.30 -13.24
C ASN A 445 19.05 -12.03 -12.79
N SER A 446 18.79 -11.04 -11.94
CA SER A 446 17.43 -10.62 -11.58
C SER A 446 16.70 -10.05 -12.79
N LEU A 447 17.35 -9.15 -13.54
CA LEU A 447 16.76 -8.51 -14.72
C LEU A 447 16.62 -9.49 -15.91
N LEU A 448 17.33 -10.60 -15.93
CA LEU A 448 17.13 -11.69 -16.89
C LEU A 448 15.66 -12.15 -16.92
N TYR A 449 14.99 -12.18 -15.76
CA TYR A 449 13.62 -12.69 -15.63
C TYR A 449 12.54 -11.73 -16.15
N ASP A 450 12.91 -10.57 -16.69
CA ASP A 450 11.93 -9.62 -17.27
C ASP A 450 11.08 -10.23 -18.38
N TYR A 451 11.54 -11.29 -19.04
CA TYR A 451 10.75 -12.03 -20.03
C TYR A 451 9.52 -12.76 -19.44
N LEU A 452 9.48 -12.96 -18.13
CA LEU A 452 8.33 -13.58 -17.44
C LEU A 452 7.17 -12.61 -17.24
N TYR A 453 7.47 -11.32 -17.08
CA TYR A 453 6.46 -10.29 -16.85
C TYR A 453 5.76 -9.92 -18.16
N GLU A 454 4.45 -9.69 -18.08
CA GLU A 454 3.71 -9.12 -19.21
C GLU A 454 4.19 -7.71 -19.54
N ASN A 455 4.42 -6.91 -18.50
CA ASN A 455 4.99 -5.58 -18.63
C ASN A 455 6.00 -5.28 -17.51
N PRO A 456 7.32 -5.36 -17.77
CA PRO A 456 8.34 -5.02 -16.77
C PRO A 456 8.30 -3.58 -16.25
N ASP A 457 7.72 -2.64 -17.00
CA ASP A 457 7.56 -1.25 -16.56
C ASP A 457 6.50 -1.11 -15.44
N ASN A 458 5.57 -2.07 -15.36
CA ASN A 458 4.57 -2.20 -14.29
C ASN A 458 5.02 -3.16 -13.18
N VAL A 459 6.29 -3.17 -12.85
CA VAL A 459 6.84 -3.90 -11.70
C VAL A 459 7.44 -2.87 -10.76
N MET A 460 6.89 -2.76 -9.56
CA MET A 460 7.34 -1.76 -8.57
C MET A 460 8.56 -2.29 -7.82
N ALA A 461 9.72 -1.73 -8.11
CA ALA A 461 10.96 -2.08 -7.45
C ALA A 461 11.31 -1.12 -6.31
N PHE A 462 12.02 -1.64 -5.34
CA PHE A 462 12.49 -0.91 -4.17
C PHE A 462 13.79 -1.55 -3.65
N ILE A 463 14.53 -0.80 -2.84
CA ILE A 463 15.75 -1.27 -2.17
C ILE A 463 15.55 -1.44 -0.66
N ASP A 464 14.53 -0.80 -0.13
CA ASP A 464 14.03 -0.91 1.24
C ASP A 464 12.58 -0.44 1.33
N ASN A 465 11.88 -0.85 2.40
CA ASN A 465 10.56 -0.38 2.76
C ASN A 465 10.31 -0.55 4.27
N HIS A 466 9.10 -0.33 4.73
CA HIS A 466 8.73 -0.41 6.15
C HIS A 466 8.73 -1.83 6.75
N ASP A 467 8.84 -2.86 5.91
CA ASP A 467 8.83 -4.28 6.30
C ASP A 467 10.19 -4.96 6.15
N THR A 468 11.18 -4.23 5.64
CA THR A 468 12.53 -4.74 5.41
C THR A 468 13.55 -3.94 6.21
N ASP A 469 14.78 -4.43 6.32
CA ASP A 469 15.89 -3.62 6.78
C ASP A 469 16.04 -2.40 5.87
N ARG A 470 16.41 -1.25 6.44
CA ARG A 470 16.84 -0.12 5.64
C ARG A 470 18.12 -0.47 4.88
N PHE A 471 18.28 0.06 3.68
CA PHE A 471 19.45 -0.26 2.86
C PHE A 471 20.78 0.06 3.57
N LEU A 472 20.84 1.13 4.33
CA LEU A 472 22.00 1.51 5.16
C LEU A 472 22.04 0.77 6.51
N GLY A 473 21.11 -0.13 6.80
CA GLY A 473 21.21 -1.06 7.91
C GLY A 473 22.44 -1.96 7.75
N ASN A 474 22.95 -2.52 8.85
CA ASN A 474 24.04 -3.48 8.84
C ASN A 474 25.37 -2.96 8.23
N GLY A 475 25.65 -1.64 8.32
CA GLY A 475 26.96 -1.07 7.97
C GLY A 475 27.22 -0.84 6.48
N CYS A 476 26.19 -0.84 5.65
CA CYS A 476 26.32 -0.49 4.23
C CYS A 476 26.76 0.98 4.05
N ASP A 477 27.58 1.25 3.05
CA ASP A 477 28.08 2.60 2.79
C ASP A 477 27.18 3.42 1.84
N THR A 478 27.37 4.74 1.87
CA THR A 478 26.62 5.68 1.03
C THR A 478 26.90 5.52 -0.47
N LEU A 479 28.07 5.01 -0.86
CA LEU A 479 28.40 4.81 -2.27
C LEU A 479 27.62 3.62 -2.83
N SER A 480 27.48 2.54 -2.07
CA SER A 480 26.62 1.39 -2.40
C SER A 480 25.16 1.81 -2.50
N LEU A 481 24.66 2.68 -1.60
CA LEU A 481 23.32 3.26 -1.69
C LEU A 481 23.12 4.04 -3.00
N LYS A 482 24.10 4.84 -3.41
CA LYS A 482 24.04 5.56 -4.70
C LYS A 482 24.00 4.62 -5.89
N GLN A 483 24.73 3.50 -5.88
CA GLN A 483 24.66 2.46 -6.92
C GLN A 483 23.26 1.86 -7.00
N ALA A 484 22.68 1.52 -5.85
CA ALA A 484 21.35 0.97 -5.76
C ALA A 484 20.29 1.92 -6.33
N LEU A 485 20.31 3.18 -5.91
CA LEU A 485 19.38 4.21 -6.39
C LEU A 485 19.59 4.55 -7.88
N ALA A 486 20.83 4.55 -8.36
CA ALA A 486 21.10 4.76 -9.78
C ALA A 486 20.45 3.67 -10.64
N LEU A 487 20.56 2.39 -10.25
CA LEU A 487 19.89 1.30 -10.94
C LEU A 487 18.37 1.38 -10.77
N LEU A 488 17.88 1.51 -9.55
CA LEU A 488 16.44 1.59 -9.26
C LEU A 488 15.74 2.64 -10.13
N LEU A 489 16.37 3.80 -10.32
CA LEU A 489 15.80 4.94 -11.03
C LEU A 489 16.01 4.89 -12.56
N THR A 490 16.76 3.93 -13.09
CA THR A 490 17.10 3.86 -14.52
C THR A 490 16.69 2.58 -15.22
N ILE A 491 16.49 1.47 -14.52
CA ILE A 491 15.99 0.21 -15.09
C ILE A 491 14.51 0.29 -15.44
N ARG A 492 13.99 -0.74 -16.12
CA ARG A 492 12.57 -0.86 -16.48
C ARG A 492 11.74 -1.28 -15.26
N ARG A 493 11.44 -0.34 -14.39
CA ARG A 493 10.62 -0.52 -13.18
C ARG A 493 9.86 0.76 -12.84
N THR A 494 8.80 0.62 -12.05
CA THR A 494 8.19 1.72 -11.30
C THR A 494 8.94 1.83 -9.96
N PRO A 495 9.75 2.86 -9.73
CA PRO A 495 10.60 2.94 -8.55
C PRO A 495 9.83 3.41 -7.31
N GLN A 496 10.12 2.78 -6.16
CA GLN A 496 9.68 3.22 -4.84
C GLN A 496 10.90 3.56 -3.97
N ILE A 497 10.83 4.68 -3.27
CA ILE A 497 11.81 5.15 -2.28
C ILE A 497 11.12 5.19 -0.92
N TYR A 498 11.78 4.67 0.11
CA TYR A 498 11.30 4.71 1.49
C TYR A 498 11.71 6.02 2.16
N TYR A 499 10.82 6.64 2.96
CA TYR A 499 11.11 7.92 3.61
C TYR A 499 12.40 7.88 4.44
N GLY A 500 13.20 8.92 4.32
CA GLY A 500 14.46 9.05 5.02
C GLY A 500 15.68 8.40 4.34
N THR A 501 15.50 7.65 3.24
CA THR A 501 16.61 7.14 2.43
C THR A 501 17.45 8.29 1.87
N GLU A 502 16.82 9.40 1.50
CA GLU A 502 17.45 10.62 0.98
C GLU A 502 18.29 11.39 2.01
N ILE A 503 18.10 11.09 3.29
CA ILE A 503 18.84 11.71 4.41
C ILE A 503 19.62 10.66 5.23
N LEU A 504 19.90 9.51 4.61
CA LEU A 504 20.75 8.45 5.17
C LEU A 504 20.20 7.79 6.45
N MET A 505 18.89 7.74 6.66
CA MET A 505 18.31 6.97 7.76
C MET A 505 18.67 5.49 7.64
N SER A 506 19.03 4.89 8.77
CA SER A 506 19.39 3.47 8.89
C SER A 506 18.48 2.78 9.90
N GLY A 507 18.52 1.45 9.94
CA GLY A 507 17.76 0.62 10.87
C GLY A 507 17.72 -0.83 10.43
N THR A 508 17.52 -1.74 11.38
CA THR A 508 17.43 -3.18 11.15
C THR A 508 16.28 -3.82 11.90
N LYS A 509 15.60 -4.77 11.27
CA LYS A 509 14.53 -5.57 11.90
C LYS A 509 15.04 -6.53 12.97
N GLU A 510 16.34 -6.82 13.02
CA GLU A 510 16.93 -7.60 14.09
C GLU A 510 16.70 -6.97 15.47
N ILE A 511 16.58 -5.64 15.52
CA ILE A 511 16.28 -4.89 16.75
C ILE A 511 14.76 -4.90 16.99
N THR A 512 14.00 -4.26 16.14
CA THR A 512 12.52 -4.26 16.13
C THR A 512 12.01 -3.70 14.79
N ASP A 513 10.74 -3.92 14.45
CA ASP A 513 10.09 -3.20 13.34
C ASP A 513 10.15 -1.68 13.53
N GLY A 514 10.12 -1.20 14.77
CA GLY A 514 10.21 0.23 15.09
C GLY A 514 11.58 0.84 14.75
N ASP A 515 12.65 0.05 14.70
CA ASP A 515 13.99 0.53 14.32
C ASP A 515 14.06 0.90 12.82
N VAL A 516 13.41 0.16 11.96
CA VAL A 516 13.29 0.52 10.53
C VAL A 516 12.22 1.58 10.27
N ARG A 517 11.34 1.83 11.24
CA ARG A 517 10.21 2.78 11.20
C ARG A 517 10.42 3.98 12.12
N CYS A 518 11.67 4.47 12.21
CA CYS A 518 12.05 5.64 13.01
C CYS A 518 11.33 6.91 12.55
N ASP A 519 11.20 7.88 13.46
CA ASP A 519 10.68 9.20 13.14
C ASP A 519 11.55 9.93 12.13
N PHE A 520 10.91 10.64 11.20
CA PHE A 520 11.62 11.55 10.31
C PHE A 520 12.15 12.75 11.10
N PRO A 521 13.45 13.06 11.05
CA PRO A 521 14.06 14.11 11.86
C PRO A 521 13.49 15.50 11.53
N GLY A 522 12.96 16.18 12.53
CA GLY A 522 12.32 17.51 12.38
C GLY A 522 10.81 17.41 12.16
N GLY A 523 10.23 16.18 12.08
CA GLY A 523 8.81 15.97 11.92
C GLY A 523 7.98 16.22 13.19
N PHE A 524 8.61 16.31 14.34
CA PHE A 524 7.88 16.37 15.60
C PHE A 524 8.27 17.57 16.47
N PRO A 525 7.31 18.12 17.25
CA PRO A 525 7.61 19.21 18.16
C PRO A 525 8.75 18.85 19.13
N GLY A 526 9.76 19.72 19.22
CA GLY A 526 10.91 19.53 20.11
C GLY A 526 12.09 18.81 19.47
N ASP A 527 12.00 18.37 18.22
CA ASP A 527 13.16 17.83 17.51
C ASP A 527 14.26 18.87 17.37
N LYS A 528 15.49 18.47 17.70
CA LYS A 528 16.67 19.34 17.61
C LYS A 528 17.29 19.33 16.21
N HIS A 529 17.10 18.25 15.49
CA HIS A 529 17.53 18.05 14.11
C HIS A 529 16.31 18.19 13.18
N ASN A 530 16.46 18.92 12.09
CA ASN A 530 15.37 19.15 11.13
C ASN A 530 15.86 18.89 9.70
N ALA A 531 15.61 17.68 9.21
CA ALA A 531 16.02 17.26 7.86
C ALA A 531 15.11 17.79 6.74
N PHE A 532 14.00 18.45 7.04
CA PHE A 532 13.17 19.10 6.02
C PHE A 532 13.84 20.30 5.38
N THR A 533 14.87 20.87 6.00
CA THR A 533 15.54 22.08 5.48
C THR A 533 17.03 21.84 5.26
N ALA A 534 17.60 22.47 4.24
CA ALA A 534 19.03 22.39 3.96
C ALA A 534 19.89 22.89 5.14
N ALA A 535 19.41 23.88 5.91
CA ALA A 535 20.12 24.39 7.08
C ALA A 535 20.08 23.44 8.28
N GLY A 536 19.08 22.57 8.35
CA GLY A 536 18.93 21.60 9.44
C GLY A 536 19.56 20.24 9.13
N ARG A 537 19.80 19.92 7.87
CA ARG A 537 20.51 18.69 7.45
C ARG A 537 22.00 18.77 7.74
N SER A 538 22.65 17.66 8.09
CA SER A 538 24.11 17.56 8.14
C SER A 538 24.74 17.75 6.75
N ALA A 539 26.06 17.84 6.68
CA ALA A 539 26.77 17.95 5.40
C ALA A 539 26.56 16.68 4.54
N GLU A 540 26.59 15.50 5.15
CA GLU A 540 26.38 14.21 4.49
C GLU A 540 24.95 14.05 4.03
N GLU A 541 23.96 14.38 4.86
CA GLU A 541 22.55 14.39 4.50
C GLU A 541 22.25 15.33 3.34
N ASN A 542 22.79 16.55 3.37
CA ASN A 542 22.67 17.49 2.25
C ASN A 542 23.33 16.96 0.98
N ALA A 543 24.51 16.34 1.09
CA ALA A 543 25.18 15.77 -0.08
C ALA A 543 24.35 14.64 -0.71
N MET A 544 23.74 13.77 0.10
CA MET A 544 22.88 12.69 -0.39
C MET A 544 21.57 13.21 -0.95
N PHE A 545 20.88 14.10 -0.22
CA PHE A 545 19.64 14.73 -0.67
C PHE A 545 19.82 15.42 -2.03
N ASN A 546 20.86 16.26 -2.16
CA ASN A 546 21.15 16.99 -3.38
C ASN A 546 21.51 16.07 -4.56
N TRP A 547 22.22 14.97 -4.29
CA TRP A 547 22.54 13.97 -5.30
C TRP A 547 21.27 13.27 -5.81
N LEU A 548 20.43 12.80 -4.90
CA LEU A 548 19.19 12.10 -5.23
C LEU A 548 18.18 13.06 -5.88
N SER A 549 17.99 14.26 -5.34
CA SER A 549 17.11 15.27 -5.91
C SER A 549 17.48 15.61 -7.36
N ARG A 550 18.78 15.77 -7.65
CA ARG A 550 19.24 16.00 -9.03
C ARG A 550 18.87 14.85 -9.97
N LEU A 551 19.04 13.61 -9.51
CA LEU A 551 18.71 12.42 -10.29
C LEU A 551 17.19 12.29 -10.52
N LEU A 552 16.37 12.58 -9.51
CA LEU A 552 14.92 12.55 -9.59
C LEU A 552 14.37 13.62 -10.54
N HIS A 553 14.87 14.85 -10.43
CA HIS A 553 14.49 15.93 -11.35
C HIS A 553 14.92 15.66 -12.80
N TRP A 554 16.11 15.08 -13.01
CA TRP A 554 16.57 14.65 -14.32
C TRP A 554 15.68 13.54 -14.91
N ARG A 555 15.25 12.58 -14.06
CA ARG A 555 14.40 11.48 -14.49
C ARG A 555 13.00 11.95 -14.89
N ARG A 556 12.49 12.99 -14.22
CA ARG A 556 11.16 13.54 -14.46
C ARG A 556 11.03 14.02 -15.91
N GLY A 557 10.14 13.40 -16.69
CA GLY A 557 9.94 13.70 -18.12
C GLY A 557 11.05 13.21 -19.04
N ASN A 558 11.96 12.36 -18.58
CA ASN A 558 13.01 11.76 -19.42
C ASN A 558 12.48 10.49 -20.10
N ASP A 559 12.04 10.63 -21.34
CA ASP A 559 11.51 9.53 -22.15
C ASP A 559 12.52 8.39 -22.36
N VAL A 560 13.81 8.67 -22.36
CA VAL A 560 14.84 7.63 -22.50
C VAL A 560 14.74 6.63 -21.36
N VAL A 561 14.56 7.11 -20.12
CA VAL A 561 14.48 6.27 -18.93
C VAL A 561 13.10 5.61 -18.79
N THR A 562 12.03 6.34 -19.13
CA THR A 562 10.66 5.85 -18.88
C THR A 562 10.09 5.01 -20.01
N ARG A 563 10.57 5.19 -21.25
CA ARG A 563 10.04 4.54 -22.46
C ARG A 563 11.07 3.76 -23.26
N GLY A 564 12.37 4.00 -23.00
CA GLY A 564 13.48 3.41 -23.76
C GLY A 564 13.61 1.90 -23.60
N GLY A 565 14.08 1.24 -24.61
CA GLY A 565 14.59 -0.13 -24.54
C GLY A 565 15.74 -0.23 -23.52
N MET A 566 15.93 -1.40 -22.94
CA MET A 566 17.03 -1.66 -22.01
C MET A 566 18.00 -2.66 -22.61
N LYS A 567 19.31 -2.39 -22.43
CA LYS A 567 20.40 -3.32 -22.71
C LYS A 567 21.36 -3.31 -21.53
N HIS A 568 21.86 -4.48 -21.13
CA HIS A 568 22.84 -4.57 -20.08
C HIS A 568 23.92 -5.59 -20.44
N PHE A 569 25.07 -5.43 -19.84
CA PHE A 569 26.25 -6.27 -20.07
C PHE A 569 26.53 -7.09 -18.83
N ILE A 570 26.88 -8.35 -19.00
CA ILE A 570 27.36 -9.19 -17.89
C ILE A 570 28.48 -8.43 -17.16
N PRO A 571 28.42 -8.28 -15.83
CA PRO A 571 29.50 -7.68 -15.05
C PRO A 571 30.85 -8.32 -15.39
N TYR A 572 31.85 -7.47 -15.62
CA TYR A 572 33.18 -7.89 -16.00
C TYR A 572 34.24 -7.05 -15.29
N ASN A 573 35.20 -7.70 -14.63
CA ASN A 573 36.18 -7.04 -13.77
C ASN A 573 35.52 -6.07 -12.77
N GLY A 574 34.40 -6.49 -12.11
CA GLY A 574 33.66 -5.69 -11.17
C GLY A 574 32.88 -4.50 -11.75
N ILE A 575 32.88 -4.33 -13.08
CA ILE A 575 32.16 -3.25 -13.76
C ILE A 575 30.83 -3.78 -14.33
N TYR A 576 29.72 -3.13 -13.97
CA TYR A 576 28.41 -3.40 -14.54
C TYR A 576 27.93 -2.20 -15.35
N VAL A 577 27.42 -2.45 -16.57
CA VAL A 577 26.89 -1.42 -17.46
C VAL A 577 25.47 -1.77 -17.87
N VAL A 578 24.55 -0.82 -17.64
CA VAL A 578 23.15 -0.87 -18.08
C VAL A 578 22.88 0.35 -18.93
N SER A 579 22.13 0.19 -20.02
CA SER A 579 21.72 1.31 -20.87
C SER A 579 20.23 1.32 -21.14
N ARG A 580 19.73 2.53 -21.39
CA ARG A 580 18.38 2.80 -21.92
C ARG A 580 18.53 3.58 -23.22
N GLU A 581 17.67 3.29 -24.19
CA GLU A 581 17.74 3.94 -25.49
C GLU A 581 16.35 4.25 -26.06
N TYR A 582 16.14 5.48 -26.48
CA TYR A 582 14.88 5.93 -27.07
C TYR A 582 15.12 7.03 -28.11
N ASN A 583 14.62 6.81 -29.34
CA ASN A 583 14.69 7.77 -30.44
C ASN A 583 16.11 8.32 -30.70
N GLY A 584 17.12 7.45 -30.69
CA GLY A 584 18.51 7.80 -30.94
C GLY A 584 19.23 8.54 -29.81
N ARG A 585 18.61 8.66 -28.65
CA ARG A 585 19.20 9.16 -27.40
C ARG A 585 19.43 8.01 -26.45
N GLY A 586 20.55 8.01 -25.74
CA GLY A 586 20.89 6.95 -24.81
C GLY A 586 21.27 7.47 -23.42
N VAL A 587 21.11 6.60 -22.45
CA VAL A 587 21.60 6.76 -21.07
C VAL A 587 22.36 5.51 -20.70
N ALA A 588 23.61 5.64 -20.23
CA ALA A 588 24.40 4.54 -19.70
C ALA A 588 24.65 4.74 -18.21
N VAL A 589 24.36 3.70 -17.43
CA VAL A 589 24.73 3.60 -16.01
C VAL A 589 25.95 2.68 -15.94
N ILE A 590 27.05 3.18 -15.41
CA ILE A 590 28.31 2.47 -15.24
C ILE A 590 28.65 2.40 -13.76
N LEU A 591 28.77 1.19 -13.23
CA LEU A 591 29.04 0.93 -11.83
C LEU A 591 30.36 0.15 -11.67
N ASN A 592 31.24 0.62 -10.80
CA ASN A 592 32.30 -0.20 -10.23
C ASN A 592 31.76 -0.82 -8.93
N GLY A 593 31.40 -2.10 -8.94
CA GLY A 593 30.83 -2.81 -7.78
C GLY A 593 31.86 -3.26 -6.74
N THR A 594 33.14 -2.87 -6.90
CA THR A 594 34.22 -3.31 -6.00
C THR A 594 34.76 -2.18 -5.12
N THR A 595 35.49 -2.53 -4.06
CA THR A 595 36.20 -1.60 -3.19
C THR A 595 37.60 -1.23 -3.72
N THR A 596 37.94 -1.64 -4.94
CA THR A 596 39.21 -1.32 -5.61
C THR A 596 38.95 -0.52 -6.90
N GLU A 597 39.96 0.23 -7.33
CA GLU A 597 39.93 0.92 -8.62
C GLU A 597 39.90 -0.09 -9.77
N GLN A 598 39.03 0.10 -10.75
CA GLN A 598 38.90 -0.72 -11.92
C GLN A 598 39.24 0.05 -13.20
N THR A 599 39.66 -0.67 -14.23
CA THR A 599 39.98 -0.08 -15.55
C THR A 599 38.80 -0.31 -16.51
N PHE A 600 38.24 0.78 -17.04
CA PHE A 600 37.17 0.72 -18.02
C PHE A 600 37.71 0.52 -19.44
N ASP A 601 37.02 -0.30 -20.22
CA ASP A 601 37.33 -0.54 -21.62
C ASP A 601 36.12 -0.19 -22.50
N THR A 602 36.19 0.93 -23.24
CA THR A 602 35.10 1.39 -24.10
C THR A 602 34.79 0.44 -25.26
N ASP A 603 35.81 -0.30 -25.74
CA ASP A 603 35.62 -1.17 -26.92
C ASP A 603 34.71 -2.37 -26.58
N ARG A 604 34.72 -2.83 -25.32
CA ARG A 604 33.77 -3.83 -24.84
C ARG A 604 32.31 -3.38 -24.95
N TYR A 605 32.05 -2.10 -24.84
CA TYR A 605 30.72 -1.49 -24.84
C TYR A 605 30.45 -0.71 -26.16
N ALA A 606 31.20 -1.00 -27.20
CA ALA A 606 31.16 -0.31 -28.50
C ALA A 606 29.76 -0.23 -29.10
N GLU A 607 28.95 -1.28 -28.93
CA GLU A 607 27.60 -1.33 -29.48
C GLU A 607 26.65 -0.26 -28.88
N LEU A 608 26.92 0.29 -27.69
CA LEU A 608 26.12 1.39 -27.10
C LEU A 608 26.38 2.72 -27.82
N PHE A 609 27.60 2.88 -28.32
CA PHE A 609 28.08 4.16 -28.82
C PHE A 609 28.20 4.20 -30.36
N ALA A 610 27.90 3.10 -31.04
CA ALA A 610 27.95 3.03 -32.49
C ALA A 610 26.99 4.02 -33.14
N GLY A 611 27.51 4.92 -33.95
CA GLY A 611 26.74 5.94 -34.64
C GLY A 611 26.29 7.12 -33.77
N ASN A 612 26.70 7.17 -32.50
CA ASN A 612 26.36 8.28 -31.61
C ASN A 612 27.19 9.54 -31.92
N ALA A 613 26.57 10.71 -31.95
CA ALA A 613 27.24 11.98 -32.28
C ALA A 613 28.31 12.40 -31.26
N ASN A 614 28.22 11.90 -30.02
CA ASN A 614 29.19 12.18 -28.96
C ASN A 614 30.38 11.18 -28.95
N ALA A 615 30.32 10.16 -29.80
CA ALA A 615 31.37 9.16 -29.93
C ALA A 615 32.33 9.53 -31.10
N SER A 616 33.59 9.26 -30.87
CA SER A 616 34.70 9.41 -31.86
C SER A 616 35.69 8.27 -31.65
N THR A 617 36.72 8.16 -32.49
CA THR A 617 37.83 7.25 -32.27
C THR A 617 39.09 8.03 -31.92
N ASP A 618 39.97 7.45 -31.10
CA ASP A 618 41.31 7.98 -30.86
C ASP A 618 42.30 7.54 -31.99
N GLY A 619 43.57 7.92 -31.84
CA GLY A 619 44.60 7.58 -32.81
C GLY A 619 44.90 6.06 -32.98
N GLU A 620 44.37 5.25 -32.09
CA GLU A 620 44.47 3.77 -32.12
C GLU A 620 43.16 3.12 -32.58
N GLY A 621 42.14 3.93 -32.96
CA GLY A 621 40.85 3.46 -33.44
C GLY A 621 39.88 3.05 -32.31
N ARG A 622 40.23 3.28 -31.06
CA ARG A 622 39.38 2.95 -29.89
C ARG A 622 38.31 4.03 -29.67
N ILE A 623 37.15 3.62 -29.16
CA ILE A 623 36.02 4.51 -28.92
C ILE A 623 36.29 5.49 -27.78
N VAL A 624 36.01 6.75 -28.04
CA VAL A 624 36.03 7.86 -27.08
C VAL A 624 34.67 8.57 -27.10
N VAL A 625 34.02 8.63 -25.94
CA VAL A 625 32.73 9.30 -25.80
C VAL A 625 32.90 10.53 -24.92
N ARG A 626 32.45 11.70 -25.43
CA ARG A 626 32.46 12.95 -24.67
C ARG A 626 31.04 13.25 -24.20
N THR A 627 30.83 13.24 -22.93
CA THR A 627 29.52 13.35 -22.32
C THR A 627 29.60 14.07 -20.98
N LYS A 628 28.57 13.95 -20.18
CA LYS A 628 28.40 14.60 -18.89
C LYS A 628 27.76 13.61 -17.91
N ASP A 629 28.28 13.55 -16.70
CA ASP A 629 27.64 12.79 -15.64
C ASP A 629 26.43 13.55 -15.11
N VAL A 630 25.27 12.93 -15.17
CA VAL A 630 23.97 13.49 -14.75
C VAL A 630 23.98 13.90 -13.28
N THR A 631 24.62 13.09 -12.42
CA THR A 631 24.58 13.28 -10.96
C THR A 631 25.44 14.42 -10.46
N THR A 632 26.54 14.70 -11.15
CA THR A 632 27.48 15.76 -10.78
C THR A 632 27.41 16.98 -11.70
N GLY A 633 26.93 16.78 -12.92
CA GLY A 633 26.96 17.80 -13.97
C GLY A 633 28.34 17.99 -14.60
N MET A 634 29.34 17.20 -14.22
CA MET A 634 30.72 17.34 -14.68
C MET A 634 30.93 16.68 -16.05
N PRO A 635 31.74 17.27 -16.93
CA PRO A 635 32.15 16.63 -18.17
C PRO A 635 32.89 15.31 -17.89
N VAL A 636 32.57 14.30 -18.68
CA VAL A 636 33.23 12.98 -18.65
C VAL A 636 33.75 12.64 -20.04
N VAL A 637 34.98 12.21 -20.12
CA VAL A 637 35.57 11.62 -21.33
C VAL A 637 35.77 10.13 -21.10
N LEU A 638 34.80 9.34 -21.58
CA LEU A 638 34.83 7.90 -21.48
C LEU A 638 35.78 7.35 -22.56
N ARG A 639 36.77 6.58 -22.15
CA ARG A 639 37.77 5.97 -23.04
C ARG A 639 38.35 4.71 -22.42
N SER A 640 38.90 3.83 -23.24
CA SER A 640 39.66 2.67 -22.78
C SER A 640 40.85 3.11 -21.94
N GLY A 641 41.11 2.40 -20.85
CA GLY A 641 42.11 2.77 -19.84
C GLY A 641 41.67 3.81 -18.81
N MET A 642 40.43 4.33 -18.89
CA MET A 642 39.88 5.20 -17.83
C MET A 642 39.80 4.45 -16.51
N ARG A 643 40.23 5.09 -15.43
CA ARG A 643 40.12 4.54 -14.06
C ARG A 643 38.79 4.87 -13.45
N LEU A 644 38.12 3.87 -12.93
CA LEU A 644 36.88 3.98 -12.14
C LEU A 644 37.23 3.76 -10.68
N PRO A 645 37.17 4.79 -9.84
CA PRO A 645 37.36 4.66 -8.38
C PRO A 645 36.48 3.59 -7.74
N PRO A 646 36.83 3.13 -6.53
CA PRO A 646 36.01 2.21 -5.76
C PRO A 646 34.54 2.68 -5.66
N ARG A 647 33.59 1.77 -5.85
CA ARG A 647 32.14 2.03 -5.76
C ARG A 647 31.65 3.23 -6.61
N GLN A 648 32.40 3.57 -7.71
CA GLN A 648 32.01 4.67 -8.61
C GLN A 648 30.67 4.38 -9.27
N THR A 649 29.83 5.41 -9.29
CA THR A 649 28.59 5.47 -10.08
C THR A 649 28.71 6.56 -11.12
N LEU A 650 28.45 6.27 -12.39
CA LEU A 650 28.32 7.24 -13.46
C LEU A 650 26.96 7.04 -14.15
N ILE A 651 26.24 8.12 -14.41
CA ILE A 651 25.03 8.12 -15.23
C ILE A 651 25.28 9.11 -16.38
N LEU A 652 25.42 8.60 -17.58
CA LEU A 652 25.89 9.35 -18.75
C LEU A 652 24.82 9.40 -19.83
N GLU A 653 24.53 10.59 -20.35
CA GLU A 653 23.70 10.76 -21.55
C GLU A 653 24.57 10.72 -22.81
N TYR A 654 24.12 10.02 -23.84
CA TYR A 654 24.83 9.94 -25.12
C TYR A 654 23.89 9.94 -26.31
#